data_3e2b3323a223d90dc5078b9a4d5a17fb
#
_entry.id   3e2b3323a223d90dc5078b9a4d5a17fb
#
_cell.length_a   1.000
_cell.length_b   1.000
_cell.length_c   1.000
_cell.angle_alpha   90.00
_cell.angle_beta   90.00
_cell.angle_gamma   90.00
#
_symmetry.space_group_name_H-M   'P 1'
#
loop_
_entity.id
_entity.type
_entity.pdbx_description
1 polymer ?
#
loop_
_entity_poly.entity_id
_entity_poly.type
_entity_poly.pdbx_seq_one_letter_code
_entity_poly.pdbx_strand_id
1 'polypeptide(L)'
;IKSRQQKMRGFYSNRRIYIDNKVTCEEMNQVKFYYDTDWNVVSPSDDEGNSIYVYLTAGQDHKITMEAIPGEIGDSMRRLNSIVSDINEYYRRILMITGPAPDKFTDYNVDRSIPELVDDFSEISKELKDIKDNIESLSGEKGSEAAGIERMYVILDKCIEKPSKIPKYLKQIKDNVSAISSWMRDYKDQPLEVDYIEIASSDREFTSTDEKFIKSAAFSAKAFLTSFFQDYSMISEETDDDVLDVWINLGRDQALAIKELVESDFTPEYNIPVNLNIVQGGVVEAALAGKGPDVALFLGGEFPVNLAARGLTEDLYQFEGIEDVLSNCQKNAHVMYEYNGGLYGLPLQQSFPVMFYRKDILSEIGCTDIPETWKGLIDTLPALQRNYMGAGLVLPTSNISPSTEAGHTFALLMLQSGLNYYNYDMTSTTFFIFKAVQAFETWTDFYSKYKFEQTYDAFSRFRDGTYPIVIQDYTFYNKLKAAAPEINGLWDFTMVPGTVRDDGTVSHAANSSGTGAVIFNKVKNKDDAWQFIKWFSSTEIQIGYGNLIEGLLGTMGRYDPANVQALKQLSWSPSEMDKILGQWNELKEIPVMPASYVVTRNIMTAFRTAVNKHENPRDTIMWLNRDINAEITRKRENLGLD
;
A
#
# COMPACT_ATOMS: atom_id res chain seq x y z
N ILE A 1 15.11 -29.45 -7.97
CA ILE A 1 14.85 -28.01 -7.76
C ILE A 1 15.87 -27.51 -6.77
N LYS A 2 16.78 -26.63 -7.20
CA LYS A 2 17.71 -25.96 -6.29
C LYS A 2 17.05 -24.70 -5.75
N SER A 3 16.83 -24.68 -4.45
CA SER A 3 16.05 -23.66 -3.79
C SER A 3 16.58 -23.32 -2.40
N ARG A 4 16.09 -22.22 -1.85
CA ARG A 4 16.40 -21.78 -0.51
C ARG A 4 15.17 -21.11 0.13
N GLN A 5 14.88 -21.42 1.38
CA GLN A 5 13.88 -20.76 2.19
C GLN A 5 14.51 -20.25 3.48
N GLN A 6 14.91 -18.97 3.52
CA GLN A 6 15.66 -18.39 4.64
C GLN A 6 14.85 -17.43 5.53
N LYS A 7 13.56 -17.23 5.23
CA LYS A 7 12.73 -16.23 5.93
C LYS A 7 11.90 -16.81 7.09
N MET A 8 11.58 -18.10 7.06
CA MET A 8 10.64 -18.70 8.01
C MET A 8 11.27 -19.90 8.72
N ARG A 9 12.09 -19.62 9.74
CA ARG A 9 12.74 -20.65 10.55
C ARG A 9 11.71 -21.49 11.31
N GLY A 10 11.85 -22.81 11.31
CA GLY A 10 10.88 -23.74 11.92
C GLY A 10 9.62 -23.93 11.10
N PHE A 11 9.70 -23.64 9.80
CA PHE A 11 8.64 -23.82 8.84
C PHE A 11 9.15 -24.31 7.50
N TYR A 12 8.22 -24.67 6.63
CA TYR A 12 8.47 -25.01 5.25
C TYR A 12 7.50 -24.28 4.33
N SER A 13 7.94 -23.91 3.15
CA SER A 13 7.09 -23.43 2.08
C SER A 13 6.59 -24.60 1.25
N ASN A 14 5.33 -24.58 0.89
CA ASN A 14 4.70 -25.63 0.09
C ASN A 14 4.51 -25.20 -1.36
N ARG A 15 4.71 -26.12 -2.27
CA ARG A 15 4.38 -25.94 -3.69
C ARG A 15 3.65 -27.15 -4.22
N ARG A 16 2.62 -26.87 -5.00
CA ARG A 16 2.02 -27.85 -5.92
C ARG A 16 2.67 -27.65 -7.27
N ILE A 17 3.13 -28.73 -7.88
CA ILE A 17 3.85 -28.68 -9.16
C ILE A 17 2.94 -29.24 -10.26
N TYR A 18 2.75 -28.44 -11.30
CA TYR A 18 2.04 -28.83 -12.50
C TYR A 18 3.01 -28.97 -13.66
N ILE A 19 2.78 -29.98 -14.50
CA ILE A 19 3.40 -30.09 -15.82
C ILE A 19 2.27 -30.05 -16.84
N ASP A 20 2.35 -29.09 -17.75
CA ASP A 20 1.28 -28.85 -18.77
C ASP A 20 -0.11 -28.71 -18.15
N ASN A 21 -0.20 -27.96 -17.06
CA ASN A 21 -1.41 -27.70 -16.26
C ASN A 21 -2.02 -28.95 -15.58
N LYS A 22 -1.24 -30.02 -15.40
CA LYS A 22 -1.65 -31.24 -14.71
C LYS A 22 -0.70 -31.61 -13.59
N VAL A 23 -1.23 -32.00 -12.45
CA VAL A 23 -0.45 -32.69 -11.41
C VAL A 23 -0.29 -34.14 -11.86
N THR A 24 0.94 -34.59 -12.08
CA THR A 24 1.22 -35.86 -12.72
C THR A 24 1.30 -37.04 -11.74
N CYS A 25 1.54 -36.77 -10.47
CA CYS A 25 1.57 -37.76 -9.40
C CYS A 25 1.19 -37.13 -8.06
N GLU A 26 0.89 -37.95 -7.04
CA GLU A 26 0.42 -37.49 -5.74
C GLU A 26 1.47 -36.64 -5.01
N GLU A 27 2.74 -36.99 -5.12
CA GLU A 27 3.87 -36.32 -4.48
C GLU A 27 4.08 -34.89 -5.00
N MET A 28 3.61 -34.58 -6.20
CA MET A 28 3.63 -33.23 -6.75
C MET A 28 2.49 -32.33 -6.21
N ASN A 29 1.52 -32.89 -5.49
CA ASN A 29 0.48 -32.09 -4.84
C ASN A 29 1.01 -31.24 -3.70
N GLN A 30 2.08 -31.70 -3.02
CA GLN A 30 2.64 -30.99 -1.89
C GLN A 30 4.16 -31.28 -1.76
N VAL A 31 4.95 -30.42 -2.38
CA VAL A 31 6.41 -30.44 -2.24
C VAL A 31 6.83 -29.46 -1.16
N LYS A 32 7.51 -29.94 -0.12
CA LYS A 32 7.92 -29.18 1.06
C LYS A 32 9.34 -28.65 0.89
N PHE A 33 9.54 -27.35 1.10
CA PHE A 33 10.82 -26.66 1.08
C PHE A 33 11.11 -26.14 2.48
N TYR A 34 11.88 -26.86 3.25
CA TYR A 34 12.21 -26.55 4.63
C TYR A 34 13.11 -25.32 4.75
N TYR A 35 13.08 -24.69 5.93
CA TYR A 35 13.97 -23.58 6.23
C TYR A 35 15.44 -24.01 6.14
N ASP A 36 16.21 -23.28 5.35
CA ASP A 36 17.66 -23.36 5.33
C ASP A 36 18.27 -22.03 4.86
N THR A 37 19.42 -21.68 5.40
CA THR A 37 20.21 -20.51 4.96
C THR A 37 21.05 -20.81 3.72
N ASP A 38 21.31 -22.08 3.45
CA ASP A 38 22.06 -22.54 2.29
C ASP A 38 21.14 -23.01 1.15
N TRP A 39 21.69 -23.05 -0.04
CA TRP A 39 21.00 -23.57 -1.22
C TRP A 39 20.93 -25.09 -1.19
N ASN A 40 19.72 -25.63 -1.16
CA ASN A 40 19.46 -27.07 -1.14
C ASN A 40 18.80 -27.55 -2.43
N VAL A 41 19.02 -28.82 -2.75
CA VAL A 41 18.28 -29.51 -3.83
C VAL A 41 17.14 -30.29 -3.23
N VAL A 42 15.92 -29.95 -3.63
CA VAL A 42 14.71 -30.70 -3.31
C VAL A 42 14.29 -31.47 -4.57
N SER A 43 14.19 -32.79 -4.46
CA SER A 43 13.63 -33.65 -5.50
C SER A 43 12.32 -34.24 -4.98
N PRO A 44 11.17 -34.06 -5.66
CA PRO A 44 9.99 -34.83 -5.33
C PRO A 44 10.31 -36.33 -5.37
N SER A 45 9.93 -37.06 -4.32
CA SER A 45 10.18 -38.49 -4.18
C SER A 45 8.97 -39.17 -3.58
N ASP A 46 8.79 -40.46 -3.84
CA ASP A 46 7.77 -41.28 -3.19
C ASP A 46 8.12 -41.54 -1.70
N ASP A 47 7.23 -42.22 -0.98
CA ASP A 47 7.40 -42.54 0.44
C ASP A 47 8.62 -43.45 0.71
N GLU A 48 9.11 -44.14 -0.30
CA GLU A 48 10.31 -45.00 -0.24
C GLU A 48 11.59 -44.22 -0.60
N GLY A 49 11.48 -42.93 -0.98
CA GLY A 49 12.59 -42.06 -1.37
C GLY A 49 13.06 -42.26 -2.83
N ASN A 50 12.28 -42.96 -3.67
CA ASN A 50 12.62 -43.10 -5.08
C ASN A 50 12.26 -41.85 -5.87
N SER A 51 13.08 -41.51 -6.86
CA SER A 51 12.86 -40.39 -7.76
C SER A 51 11.59 -40.56 -8.59
N ILE A 52 10.86 -39.46 -8.77
CA ILE A 52 9.67 -39.41 -9.60
C ILE A 52 10.05 -39.20 -11.06
N TYR A 53 9.45 -39.97 -11.94
CA TYR A 53 9.62 -39.88 -13.39
C TYR A 53 8.34 -39.33 -14.04
N VAL A 54 8.53 -38.37 -14.93
CA VAL A 54 7.43 -37.80 -15.71
C VAL A 54 7.69 -38.02 -17.20
N TYR A 55 6.62 -38.30 -17.95
CA TYR A 55 6.72 -38.47 -19.40
C TYR A 55 6.55 -37.11 -20.07
N LEU A 56 7.56 -36.70 -20.87
CA LEU A 56 7.54 -35.48 -21.68
C LEU A 56 7.64 -35.85 -23.16
N THR A 57 6.81 -35.23 -23.99
CA THR A 57 6.80 -35.48 -25.44
C THR A 57 7.92 -34.72 -26.11
N ALA A 58 8.82 -35.41 -26.79
CA ALA A 58 9.93 -34.78 -27.47
C ALA A 58 9.47 -33.84 -28.59
N GLY A 59 10.14 -32.68 -28.72
CA GLY A 59 9.88 -31.71 -29.77
C GLY A 59 8.68 -30.78 -29.51
N GLN A 60 8.22 -30.72 -28.27
CA GLN A 60 7.19 -29.78 -27.80
C GLN A 60 7.72 -29.00 -26.60
N ASP A 61 7.25 -27.77 -26.44
CA ASP A 61 7.50 -26.98 -25.24
C ASP A 61 6.61 -27.49 -24.11
N HIS A 62 7.19 -27.63 -22.91
CA HIS A 62 6.50 -28.08 -21.71
C HIS A 62 6.50 -26.98 -20.66
N LYS A 63 5.34 -26.70 -20.05
CA LYS A 63 5.18 -25.69 -19.01
C LYS A 63 5.21 -26.33 -17.62
N ILE A 64 6.15 -25.87 -16.77
CA ILE A 64 6.17 -26.22 -15.34
C ILE A 64 5.61 -25.03 -14.55
N THR A 65 4.57 -25.29 -13.73
CA THR A 65 3.98 -24.29 -12.85
C THR A 65 4.13 -24.74 -11.40
N MET A 66 4.62 -23.84 -10.54
CA MET A 66 4.72 -24.06 -9.10
C MET A 66 3.70 -23.16 -8.38
N GLU A 67 2.64 -23.73 -7.85
CA GLU A 67 1.60 -23.03 -7.10
C GLU A 67 1.93 -23.05 -5.61
N ALA A 68 1.92 -21.89 -4.94
CA ALA A 68 2.02 -21.81 -3.49
C ALA A 68 0.71 -22.29 -2.84
N ILE A 69 0.81 -23.25 -1.92
CA ILE A 69 -0.36 -23.81 -1.24
C ILE A 69 -0.14 -23.83 0.28
N PRO A 70 -1.21 -23.71 1.10
CA PRO A 70 -1.09 -23.75 2.56
C PRO A 70 -0.68 -25.11 3.13
N GLY A 71 -0.89 -26.21 2.39
CA GLY A 71 -0.57 -27.57 2.86
C GLY A 71 -1.23 -27.94 4.18
N GLU A 72 -0.60 -28.83 4.93
CA GLU A 72 -1.11 -29.39 6.20
C GLU A 72 -1.22 -28.35 7.33
N ILE A 73 -0.37 -27.29 7.30
CA ILE A 73 -0.40 -26.21 8.30
C ILE A 73 -1.63 -25.29 8.08
N GLY A 74 -2.26 -25.35 6.92
CA GLY A 74 -3.41 -24.49 6.59
C GLY A 74 -4.56 -24.56 7.58
N ASP A 75 -4.82 -25.73 8.17
CA ASP A 75 -5.84 -25.89 9.21
C ASP A 75 -5.46 -25.15 10.50
N SER A 76 -4.25 -25.32 10.97
CA SER A 76 -3.70 -24.57 12.11
C SER A 76 -3.78 -23.07 11.89
N MET A 77 -3.56 -22.60 10.66
CA MET A 77 -3.69 -21.18 10.32
C MET A 77 -5.13 -20.66 10.40
N ARG A 78 -6.11 -21.46 9.94
CA ARG A 78 -7.54 -21.09 10.04
C ARG A 78 -7.98 -21.00 11.50
N ARG A 79 -7.62 -21.98 12.32
CA ARG A 79 -7.91 -22.00 13.77
C ARG A 79 -7.25 -20.81 14.47
N LEU A 80 -5.98 -20.53 14.18
CA LEU A 80 -5.25 -19.41 14.75
C LEU A 80 -5.87 -18.06 14.37
N ASN A 81 -6.40 -17.94 13.15
CA ASN A 81 -7.11 -16.73 12.71
C ASN A 81 -8.40 -16.50 13.54
N SER A 82 -9.18 -17.54 13.81
CA SER A 82 -10.35 -17.44 14.70
C SER A 82 -9.95 -17.01 16.10
N ILE A 83 -8.95 -17.68 16.68
CA ILE A 83 -8.44 -17.36 18.02
C ILE A 83 -7.98 -15.90 18.13
N VAL A 84 -7.27 -15.38 17.13
CA VAL A 84 -6.83 -13.98 17.10
C VAL A 84 -8.03 -13.03 17.09
N SER A 85 -9.09 -13.37 16.36
CA SER A 85 -10.34 -12.60 16.34
C SER A 85 -10.99 -12.57 17.74
N ASP A 86 -11.13 -13.73 18.37
CA ASP A 86 -11.76 -13.87 19.69
C ASP A 86 -10.96 -13.14 20.78
N ILE A 87 -9.64 -13.27 20.78
CA ILE A 87 -8.78 -12.53 21.71
C ILE A 87 -8.89 -11.01 21.49
N ASN A 88 -9.00 -10.54 20.26
CA ASN A 88 -9.19 -9.11 19.95
C ASN A 88 -10.54 -8.60 20.47
N GLU A 89 -11.60 -9.43 20.39
CA GLU A 89 -12.90 -9.09 20.96
C GLU A 89 -12.81 -8.93 22.48
N TYR A 90 -12.25 -9.93 23.18
CA TYR A 90 -12.03 -9.85 24.63
C TYR A 90 -11.13 -8.69 25.03
N TYR A 91 -10.07 -8.42 24.28
CA TYR A 91 -9.21 -7.27 24.50
C TYR A 91 -10.02 -5.95 24.50
N ARG A 92 -10.90 -5.75 23.54
CA ARG A 92 -11.75 -4.54 23.47
C ARG A 92 -12.73 -4.46 24.63
N ARG A 93 -13.42 -5.57 24.97
CA ARG A 93 -14.37 -5.63 26.08
C ARG A 93 -13.68 -5.34 27.44
N ILE A 94 -12.48 -5.86 27.64
CA ILE A 94 -11.67 -5.56 28.81
C ILE A 94 -11.24 -4.10 28.82
N LEU A 95 -10.81 -3.57 27.67
CA LEU A 95 -10.42 -2.16 27.51
C LEU A 95 -11.56 -1.20 27.88
N MET A 96 -12.81 -1.52 27.52
CA MET A 96 -13.99 -0.73 27.87
C MET A 96 -14.23 -0.66 29.39
N ILE A 97 -13.84 -1.69 30.14
CA ILE A 97 -13.98 -1.76 31.60
C ILE A 97 -12.82 -1.05 32.28
N THR A 98 -11.60 -1.26 31.80
CA THR A 98 -10.36 -0.90 32.53
C THR A 98 -9.73 0.40 32.07
N GLY A 99 -10.06 0.83 30.85
CA GLY A 99 -9.32 1.89 30.14
C GLY A 99 -7.95 1.42 29.62
N PRO A 100 -7.28 2.25 28.82
CA PRO A 100 -6.01 1.90 28.15
C PRO A 100 -4.81 1.86 29.10
N ALA A 101 -4.91 2.46 30.29
CA ALA A 101 -3.87 2.50 31.29
C ALA A 101 -4.44 2.08 32.67
N PRO A 102 -4.77 0.80 32.85
CA PRO A 102 -5.40 0.35 34.07
C PRO A 102 -4.48 0.53 35.29
N ASP A 103 -5.07 0.97 36.41
CA ASP A 103 -4.36 1.07 37.67
C ASP A 103 -3.97 -0.32 38.20
N LYS A 104 -2.73 -0.46 38.66
CA LYS A 104 -2.15 -1.75 39.05
C LYS A 104 -2.73 -2.32 40.37
N PHE A 105 -3.36 -1.48 41.17
CA PHE A 105 -3.88 -1.82 42.51
C PHE A 105 -5.39 -1.96 42.53
N THR A 106 -6.09 -1.48 41.46
CA THR A 106 -7.53 -1.57 41.33
C THR A 106 -7.95 -2.94 40.82
N ASP A 107 -8.90 -3.58 41.50
CA ASP A 107 -9.60 -4.74 40.99
C ASP A 107 -10.83 -4.28 40.19
N TYR A 108 -10.78 -4.49 38.86
CA TYR A 108 -11.84 -4.08 37.94
C TYR A 108 -12.98 -5.09 37.83
N ASN A 109 -12.89 -6.24 38.54
CA ASN A 109 -13.85 -7.34 38.48
C ASN A 109 -14.21 -7.75 37.02
N VAL A 110 -13.19 -7.86 36.18
CA VAL A 110 -13.36 -8.15 34.75
C VAL A 110 -14.06 -9.49 34.54
N ASP A 111 -13.72 -10.50 35.34
CA ASP A 111 -14.35 -11.83 35.32
C ASP A 111 -15.85 -11.81 35.69
N ARG A 112 -16.29 -10.86 36.51
CA ARG A 112 -17.71 -10.67 36.80
C ARG A 112 -18.45 -9.91 35.72
N SER A 113 -17.76 -8.96 35.08
CA SER A 113 -18.31 -8.15 33.99
C SER A 113 -18.40 -8.91 32.67
N ILE A 114 -17.53 -9.91 32.51
CA ILE A 114 -17.48 -10.81 31.36
C ILE A 114 -17.43 -12.24 31.88
N PRO A 115 -18.57 -12.85 32.25
CA PRO A 115 -18.61 -14.13 32.95
C PRO A 115 -17.96 -15.30 32.22
N GLU A 116 -18.05 -15.31 30.87
CA GLU A 116 -17.50 -16.35 30.01
C GLU A 116 -15.98 -16.26 29.81
N LEU A 117 -15.36 -15.12 30.11
CA LEU A 117 -13.97 -14.81 29.78
C LEU A 117 -12.95 -15.85 30.22
N VAL A 118 -13.10 -16.38 31.44
CA VAL A 118 -12.12 -17.33 32.02
C VAL A 118 -12.24 -18.70 31.34
N ASP A 119 -13.45 -19.12 31.05
CA ASP A 119 -13.72 -20.40 30.39
C ASP A 119 -13.22 -20.34 28.92
N ASP A 120 -13.51 -19.27 28.20
CA ASP A 120 -13.08 -19.07 26.83
C ASP A 120 -11.56 -18.92 26.71
N PHE A 121 -10.92 -18.19 27.67
CA PHE A 121 -9.46 -18.13 27.72
C PHE A 121 -8.83 -19.50 27.99
N SER A 122 -9.50 -20.37 28.75
CA SER A 122 -9.05 -21.75 28.99
C SER A 122 -9.13 -22.59 27.72
N GLU A 123 -10.21 -22.47 26.95
CA GLU A 123 -10.38 -23.15 25.66
C GLU A 123 -9.35 -22.66 24.65
N ILE A 124 -9.21 -21.35 24.50
CA ILE A 124 -8.23 -20.71 23.62
C ILE A 124 -6.80 -21.14 23.98
N SER A 125 -6.45 -21.15 25.28
CA SER A 125 -5.10 -21.57 25.71
C SER A 125 -4.81 -23.02 25.33
N LYS A 126 -5.80 -23.91 25.50
CA LYS A 126 -5.67 -25.33 25.13
C LYS A 126 -5.49 -25.46 23.60
N GLU A 127 -6.29 -24.73 22.83
CA GLU A 127 -6.24 -24.77 21.37
C GLU A 127 -4.92 -24.21 20.84
N LEU A 128 -4.38 -23.15 21.44
CA LEU A 128 -3.05 -22.62 21.11
C LEU A 128 -1.93 -23.63 21.36
N LYS A 129 -2.01 -24.40 22.45
CA LYS A 129 -1.04 -25.48 22.76
C LYS A 129 -1.09 -26.56 21.67
N ASP A 130 -2.29 -26.96 21.28
CA ASP A 130 -2.55 -27.97 20.24
C ASP A 130 -1.99 -27.52 18.87
N ILE A 131 -2.28 -26.28 18.49
CA ILE A 131 -1.76 -25.66 17.25
C ILE A 131 -0.23 -25.62 17.26
N LYS A 132 0.37 -25.17 18.37
CA LYS A 132 1.83 -25.13 18.51
C LYS A 132 2.45 -26.51 18.34
N ASP A 133 1.91 -27.53 19.02
CA ASP A 133 2.43 -28.90 18.98
C ASP A 133 2.29 -29.49 17.57
N ASN A 134 1.18 -29.21 16.88
CA ASN A 134 0.99 -29.62 15.48
C ASN A 134 2.02 -28.98 14.55
N ILE A 135 2.24 -27.67 14.68
CA ILE A 135 3.21 -26.94 13.86
C ILE A 135 4.63 -27.48 14.08
N GLU A 136 5.05 -27.68 15.34
CA GLU A 136 6.36 -28.26 15.67
C GLU A 136 6.53 -29.69 15.14
N SER A 137 5.44 -30.48 15.18
CA SER A 137 5.44 -31.85 14.63
C SER A 137 5.63 -31.86 13.11
N LEU A 138 4.97 -30.95 12.40
CA LEU A 138 5.01 -30.87 10.93
C LEU A 138 6.32 -30.27 10.42
N SER A 139 6.90 -29.32 11.15
CA SER A 139 8.15 -28.65 10.76
C SER A 139 9.43 -29.39 11.21
N GLY A 140 9.32 -30.25 12.20
CA GLY A 140 10.43 -31.00 12.78
C GLY A 140 11.35 -30.18 13.69
N GLU A 141 11.10 -28.88 13.85
CA GLU A 141 11.88 -28.01 14.72
C GLU A 141 11.03 -26.91 15.39
N LYS A 142 11.54 -26.36 16.50
CA LYS A 142 10.90 -25.23 17.18
C LYS A 142 11.33 -23.91 16.55
N GLY A 143 10.41 -23.24 15.87
CA GLY A 143 10.63 -21.90 15.30
C GLY A 143 10.38 -20.75 16.28
N SER A 144 10.74 -19.53 15.88
CA SER A 144 10.48 -18.30 16.62
C SER A 144 8.98 -18.02 16.76
N GLU A 145 8.20 -18.50 15.84
CA GLU A 145 6.76 -18.34 15.68
C GLU A 145 6.00 -19.20 16.69
N ALA A 146 6.41 -20.45 16.84
CA ALA A 146 5.92 -21.32 17.91
C ALA A 146 6.12 -20.69 19.30
N ALA A 147 7.23 -19.98 19.51
CA ALA A 147 7.46 -19.20 20.73
C ALA A 147 6.49 -18.01 20.89
N GLY A 148 5.98 -17.43 19.80
CA GLY A 148 4.93 -16.41 19.83
C GLY A 148 3.61 -16.96 20.35
N ILE A 149 3.18 -18.10 19.83
CA ILE A 149 2.00 -18.84 20.29
C ILE A 149 2.18 -19.26 21.76
N GLU A 150 3.37 -19.75 22.12
CA GLU A 150 3.71 -20.13 23.49
C GLU A 150 3.57 -18.96 24.46
N ARG A 151 4.11 -17.80 24.13
CA ARG A 151 3.95 -16.59 24.95
C ARG A 151 2.49 -16.22 25.16
N MET A 152 1.64 -16.38 24.15
CA MET A 152 0.22 -16.07 24.25
C MET A 152 -0.46 -16.99 25.26
N TYR A 153 -0.37 -18.32 25.10
CA TYR A 153 -1.06 -19.21 26.04
C TYR A 153 -0.51 -19.12 27.45
N VAL A 154 0.78 -18.87 27.65
CA VAL A 154 1.36 -18.62 29.01
C VAL A 154 0.75 -17.37 29.66
N ILE A 155 0.44 -16.34 28.87
CA ILE A 155 -0.24 -15.14 29.39
C ILE A 155 -1.70 -15.45 29.73
N LEU A 156 -2.40 -16.17 28.85
CA LEU A 156 -3.79 -16.59 29.13
C LEU A 156 -3.88 -17.49 30.38
N ASP A 157 -2.96 -18.44 30.55
CA ASP A 157 -2.90 -19.28 31.77
C ASP A 157 -2.75 -18.43 33.03
N LYS A 158 -1.94 -17.37 33.03
CA LYS A 158 -1.82 -16.41 34.13
C LYS A 158 -3.10 -15.61 34.38
N CYS A 159 -3.84 -15.31 33.31
CA CYS A 159 -5.14 -14.62 33.37
C CYS A 159 -6.20 -15.55 34.02
N ILE A 160 -6.19 -16.84 33.65
CA ILE A 160 -7.08 -17.87 34.17
C ILE A 160 -6.79 -18.11 35.68
N GLU A 161 -5.50 -18.25 36.05
CA GLU A 161 -5.12 -18.45 37.47
C GLU A 161 -5.51 -17.28 38.37
N LYS A 162 -5.45 -16.05 37.87
CA LYS A 162 -5.72 -14.82 38.62
C LYS A 162 -6.47 -13.81 37.79
N PRO A 163 -7.80 -13.95 37.62
CA PRO A 163 -8.62 -13.05 36.80
C PRO A 163 -8.52 -11.56 37.18
N SER A 164 -8.35 -11.26 38.46
CA SER A 164 -8.12 -9.89 38.94
C SER A 164 -6.85 -9.23 38.39
N LYS A 165 -5.94 -10.01 37.80
CA LYS A 165 -4.70 -9.51 37.19
C LYS A 165 -4.76 -9.37 35.66
N ILE A 166 -5.86 -9.72 35.02
CA ILE A 166 -6.05 -9.60 33.58
C ILE A 166 -5.67 -8.19 33.04
N PRO A 167 -6.10 -7.08 33.70
CA PRO A 167 -5.74 -5.73 33.22
C PRO A 167 -4.23 -5.48 33.16
N LYS A 168 -3.44 -6.15 34.00
CA LYS A 168 -1.97 -6.05 34.00
C LYS A 168 -1.35 -6.64 32.71
N TYR A 169 -1.99 -7.63 32.09
CA TYR A 169 -1.49 -8.35 30.94
C TYR A 169 -2.04 -7.81 29.62
N LEU A 170 -2.97 -6.84 29.65
CA LEU A 170 -3.68 -6.34 28.48
C LEU A 170 -2.74 -5.88 27.35
N LYS A 171 -1.69 -5.13 27.69
CA LYS A 171 -0.67 -4.73 26.71
C LYS A 171 0.06 -5.93 26.10
N GLN A 172 0.42 -6.92 26.91
CA GLN A 172 1.14 -8.11 26.42
C GLN A 172 0.25 -8.97 25.51
N ILE A 173 -1.05 -9.08 25.82
CA ILE A 173 -2.03 -9.74 24.95
C ILE A 173 -2.05 -9.06 23.59
N LYS A 174 -2.20 -7.73 23.55
CA LYS A 174 -2.20 -6.95 22.31
C LYS A 174 -0.91 -7.15 21.50
N ASP A 175 0.25 -7.03 22.15
CA ASP A 175 1.56 -7.15 21.50
C ASP A 175 1.74 -8.56 20.89
N ASN A 176 1.29 -9.61 21.58
CA ASN A 176 1.37 -10.98 21.06
C ASN A 176 0.37 -11.25 19.93
N VAL A 177 -0.85 -10.72 20.00
CA VAL A 177 -1.80 -10.77 18.89
C VAL A 177 -1.17 -10.17 17.63
N SER A 178 -0.56 -9.00 17.75
CA SER A 178 0.10 -8.33 16.61
C SER A 178 1.26 -9.17 16.04
N ALA A 179 2.06 -9.80 16.89
CA ALA A 179 3.16 -10.68 16.46
C ALA A 179 2.65 -11.93 15.74
N ILE A 180 1.64 -12.62 16.29
CA ILE A 180 1.02 -13.80 15.68
C ILE A 180 0.42 -13.45 14.33
N SER A 181 -0.28 -12.33 14.22
CA SER A 181 -0.91 -11.90 12.96
C SER A 181 0.12 -11.50 11.90
N SER A 182 1.26 -10.90 12.29
CA SER A 182 2.36 -10.61 11.36
C SER A 182 2.93 -11.92 10.80
N TRP A 183 3.18 -12.89 11.67
CA TRP A 183 3.67 -14.19 11.27
C TRP A 183 2.68 -14.95 10.35
N MET A 184 1.38 -14.91 10.64
CA MET A 184 0.35 -15.50 9.77
C MET A 184 0.36 -14.91 8.35
N ARG A 185 0.67 -13.62 8.22
CA ARG A 185 0.88 -12.98 6.93
C ARG A 185 2.12 -13.55 6.22
N ASP A 186 3.25 -13.58 6.93
CA ASP A 186 4.52 -14.07 6.37
C ASP A 186 4.40 -15.55 5.92
N TYR A 187 3.58 -16.34 6.64
CA TYR A 187 3.23 -17.69 6.22
C TYR A 187 2.42 -17.74 4.91
N LYS A 188 1.48 -16.82 4.70
CA LYS A 188 0.70 -16.74 3.45
C LYS A 188 1.56 -16.45 2.23
N ASP A 189 2.63 -15.68 2.40
CA ASP A 189 3.56 -15.33 1.32
C ASP A 189 4.35 -16.55 0.83
N GLN A 190 4.43 -17.64 1.61
CA GLN A 190 5.12 -18.89 1.25
C GLN A 190 6.48 -18.64 0.58
N PRO A 191 7.40 -17.89 1.23
CA PRO A 191 8.64 -17.43 0.61
C PRO A 191 9.51 -18.60 0.15
N LEU A 192 10.00 -18.53 -1.09
CA LEU A 192 10.89 -19.52 -1.68
C LEU A 192 11.75 -18.85 -2.75
N GLU A 193 13.05 -18.99 -2.63
CA GLU A 193 13.98 -18.59 -3.68
C GLU A 193 14.33 -19.85 -4.50
N VAL A 194 14.21 -19.77 -5.82
CA VAL A 194 14.54 -20.84 -6.76
C VAL A 194 15.69 -20.38 -7.64
N ASP A 195 16.77 -21.14 -7.66
CA ASP A 195 17.94 -20.90 -8.52
C ASP A 195 17.72 -21.55 -9.90
N TYR A 196 17.40 -22.85 -9.91
CA TYR A 196 17.05 -23.56 -11.13
C TYR A 196 16.17 -24.80 -10.86
N ILE A 197 15.51 -25.24 -11.92
CA ILE A 197 14.81 -26.52 -11.99
C ILE A 197 15.53 -27.37 -13.03
N GLU A 198 15.96 -28.57 -12.65
CA GLU A 198 16.60 -29.52 -13.55
C GLU A 198 15.69 -30.72 -13.77
N ILE A 199 15.46 -31.08 -15.03
CA ILE A 199 14.81 -32.33 -15.44
C ILE A 199 15.83 -33.10 -16.25
N ALA A 200 16.10 -34.31 -15.84
CA ALA A 200 17.11 -35.18 -16.48
C ALA A 200 16.53 -36.51 -16.92
N SER A 201 17.14 -37.16 -17.91
CA SER A 201 16.80 -38.52 -18.25
C SER A 201 17.23 -39.50 -17.13
N SER A 202 16.57 -40.65 -17.06
CA SER A 202 16.77 -41.63 -15.98
C SER A 202 18.21 -42.19 -15.83
N ASP A 203 19.05 -41.96 -16.81
CA ASP A 203 20.47 -42.39 -16.85
C ASP A 203 21.46 -41.29 -16.47
N ARG A 204 20.96 -40.09 -16.14
CA ARG A 204 21.79 -38.94 -15.80
C ARG A 204 21.65 -38.58 -14.32
N GLU A 205 22.78 -38.37 -13.64
CA GLU A 205 22.83 -37.80 -12.29
C GLU A 205 22.57 -36.30 -12.34
N PHE A 206 21.80 -35.78 -11.36
CA PHE A 206 21.59 -34.36 -11.20
C PHE A 206 22.88 -33.62 -10.83
N THR A 207 22.90 -32.32 -11.16
CA THR A 207 24.07 -31.46 -10.83
C THR A 207 24.24 -31.38 -9.32
N SER A 208 25.45 -31.74 -8.85
CA SER A 208 25.81 -31.70 -7.41
C SER A 208 25.81 -30.26 -6.88
N THR A 209 25.29 -30.08 -5.68
CA THR A 209 25.34 -28.79 -4.95
C THR A 209 26.67 -28.48 -4.31
N ASP A 210 27.60 -29.46 -4.24
CA ASP A 210 28.91 -29.27 -3.65
C ASP A 210 29.77 -28.31 -4.46
N GLU A 211 29.60 -27.03 -4.24
CA GLU A 211 30.53 -26.00 -4.71
C GLU A 211 31.84 -26.16 -3.97
N LYS A 212 32.88 -26.58 -4.69
CA LYS A 212 34.24 -26.58 -4.12
C LYS A 212 34.56 -25.15 -3.66
N PHE A 213 34.97 -24.98 -2.40
CA PHE A 213 35.30 -23.69 -1.75
C PHE A 213 36.10 -22.74 -2.65
N ILE A 214 36.98 -23.26 -3.51
CA ILE A 214 37.81 -22.50 -4.46
C ILE A 214 36.93 -21.86 -5.58
N LYS A 215 35.87 -22.56 -6.05
CA LYS A 215 34.96 -22.01 -7.07
C LYS A 215 34.06 -20.96 -6.48
N SER A 216 33.56 -21.16 -5.26
CA SER A 216 32.77 -20.18 -4.52
C SER A 216 33.59 -18.92 -4.21
N ALA A 217 34.82 -19.03 -3.77
CA ALA A 217 35.73 -17.91 -3.53
C ALA A 217 36.06 -17.14 -4.83
N ALA A 218 36.33 -17.86 -5.93
CA ALA A 218 36.57 -17.25 -7.24
C ALA A 218 35.33 -16.57 -7.81
N PHE A 219 34.14 -17.16 -7.61
CA PHE A 219 32.85 -16.54 -7.99
C PHE A 219 32.57 -15.28 -7.15
N SER A 220 32.78 -15.35 -5.83
CA SER A 220 32.60 -14.20 -4.93
C SER A 220 33.55 -13.05 -5.27
N ALA A 221 34.81 -13.35 -5.61
CA ALA A 221 35.77 -12.35 -6.06
C ALA A 221 35.39 -11.76 -7.42
N LYS A 222 34.89 -12.57 -8.36
CA LYS A 222 34.39 -12.12 -9.65
C LYS A 222 33.11 -11.30 -9.47
N ALA A 223 32.16 -11.74 -8.66
CA ALA A 223 30.92 -11.01 -8.35
C ALA A 223 31.21 -9.67 -7.67
N PHE A 224 32.19 -9.65 -6.74
CA PHE A 224 32.64 -8.41 -6.10
C PHE A 224 33.24 -7.43 -7.11
N LEU A 225 34.12 -7.91 -8.01
CA LEU A 225 34.67 -7.06 -9.07
C LEU A 225 33.59 -6.62 -10.08
N THR A 226 32.69 -7.52 -10.46
CA THR A 226 31.60 -7.21 -11.39
C THR A 226 30.62 -6.19 -10.79
N SER A 227 30.39 -6.20 -9.46
CA SER A 227 29.51 -5.25 -8.78
C SER A 227 29.99 -3.79 -8.89
N PHE A 228 31.26 -3.54 -9.20
CA PHE A 228 31.78 -2.19 -9.50
C PHE A 228 31.52 -1.73 -10.93
N PHE A 229 31.16 -2.65 -11.84
CA PHE A 229 30.99 -2.38 -13.26
C PHE A 229 29.58 -2.68 -13.78
N GLN A 230 28.76 -3.37 -13.00
CA GLN A 230 27.38 -3.66 -13.35
C GLN A 230 26.46 -2.66 -12.69
N ASP A 231 25.71 -1.93 -13.49
CA ASP A 231 24.66 -1.03 -13.02
C ASP A 231 23.40 -1.86 -12.71
N TYR A 232 23.14 -2.11 -11.43
CA TYR A 232 21.99 -2.90 -10.97
C TYR A 232 20.64 -2.19 -11.18
N SER A 233 20.65 -0.93 -11.63
CA SER A 233 19.44 -0.18 -11.98
C SER A 233 18.89 -0.54 -13.37
N MET A 234 19.76 -1.07 -14.26
CA MET A 234 19.36 -1.48 -15.61
C MET A 234 18.60 -2.81 -15.58
N ILE A 235 17.45 -2.85 -16.22
CA ILE A 235 16.63 -4.05 -16.38
C ILE A 235 16.79 -4.66 -17.78
N SER A 236 17.18 -3.85 -18.77
CA SER A 236 17.46 -4.29 -20.14
C SER A 236 18.87 -3.83 -20.58
N GLU A 237 19.54 -4.61 -21.44
CA GLU A 237 20.93 -4.40 -21.89
C GLU A 237 21.02 -4.02 -23.38
N GLU A 238 20.11 -3.22 -23.91
CA GLU A 238 20.26 -2.74 -25.29
C GLU A 238 21.11 -1.46 -25.31
N THR A 239 22.22 -1.52 -26.07
CA THR A 239 23.26 -0.47 -26.15
C THR A 239 23.28 0.26 -27.50
N ASP A 240 22.17 0.28 -28.23
CA ASP A 240 22.09 0.96 -29.52
C ASP A 240 21.71 2.44 -29.36
N ASP A 241 22.20 3.31 -30.23
CA ASP A 241 21.98 4.77 -30.17
C ASP A 241 20.53 5.22 -30.44
N ASP A 242 19.65 4.32 -30.89
CA ASP A 242 18.24 4.58 -31.23
C ASP A 242 17.24 3.90 -30.26
N VAL A 243 17.67 3.53 -29.05
CA VAL A 243 16.83 2.91 -28.02
C VAL A 243 16.15 3.99 -27.19
N LEU A 244 14.84 3.84 -26.94
CA LEU A 244 14.08 4.72 -26.04
C LEU A 244 14.45 4.46 -24.57
N ASP A 245 15.04 5.44 -23.89
CA ASP A 245 15.44 5.33 -22.48
C ASP A 245 14.27 5.71 -21.56
N VAL A 246 13.76 4.73 -20.81
CA VAL A 246 12.60 4.88 -19.93
C VAL A 246 12.98 4.64 -18.48
N TRP A 247 12.80 5.65 -17.64
CA TRP A 247 13.02 5.54 -16.20
C TRP A 247 11.72 5.27 -15.45
N ILE A 248 11.76 4.30 -14.54
CA ILE A 248 10.61 3.84 -13.77
C ILE A 248 10.83 4.14 -12.28
N ASN A 249 9.94 4.90 -11.68
CA ASN A 249 9.98 5.24 -10.25
C ASN A 249 9.14 4.26 -9.41
N LEU A 250 9.39 2.97 -9.55
CA LEU A 250 8.69 1.88 -8.84
C LEU A 250 9.68 0.84 -8.30
N GLY A 251 9.16 -0.14 -7.59
CA GLY A 251 9.91 -1.31 -7.15
C GLY A 251 10.27 -2.26 -8.31
N ARG A 252 11.25 -3.14 -8.06
CA ARG A 252 11.77 -4.04 -9.09
C ARG A 252 10.70 -4.98 -9.67
N ASP A 253 9.84 -5.56 -8.83
CA ASP A 253 8.81 -6.50 -9.30
C ASP A 253 7.80 -5.82 -10.23
N GLN A 254 7.42 -4.58 -9.90
CA GLN A 254 6.54 -3.76 -10.72
C GLN A 254 7.20 -3.39 -12.05
N ALA A 255 8.48 -3.04 -12.04
CA ALA A 255 9.24 -2.72 -13.26
C ALA A 255 9.46 -3.95 -14.15
N LEU A 256 9.62 -5.14 -13.58
CA LEU A 256 9.69 -6.40 -14.34
C LEU A 256 8.37 -6.73 -15.04
N ALA A 257 7.22 -6.45 -14.41
CA ALA A 257 5.91 -6.59 -15.07
C ALA A 257 5.77 -5.65 -16.28
N ILE A 258 6.29 -4.42 -16.17
CA ILE A 258 6.31 -3.49 -17.33
C ILE A 258 7.23 -4.02 -18.43
N LYS A 259 8.40 -4.55 -18.07
CA LYS A 259 9.33 -5.16 -19.03
C LYS A 259 8.67 -6.30 -19.81
N GLU A 260 7.95 -7.19 -19.12
CA GLU A 260 7.22 -8.29 -19.76
C GLU A 260 6.23 -7.77 -20.81
N LEU A 261 5.47 -6.71 -20.49
CA LEU A 261 4.54 -6.10 -21.44
C LEU A 261 5.25 -5.41 -22.61
N VAL A 262 6.38 -4.75 -22.37
CA VAL A 262 7.18 -4.11 -23.43
C VAL A 262 7.72 -5.16 -24.39
N GLU A 263 8.27 -6.25 -23.89
CA GLU A 263 8.86 -7.31 -24.72
C GLU A 263 7.81 -8.16 -25.46
N SER A 264 6.64 -8.37 -24.85
CA SER A 264 5.58 -9.22 -25.42
C SER A 264 4.61 -8.50 -26.34
N ASP A 265 4.43 -7.18 -26.16
CA ASP A 265 3.40 -6.40 -26.87
C ASP A 265 4.00 -5.17 -27.58
N PHE A 266 4.61 -4.22 -26.84
CA PHE A 266 5.03 -2.93 -27.42
C PHE A 266 6.12 -3.07 -28.49
N THR A 267 7.23 -3.71 -28.17
CA THR A 267 8.37 -3.83 -29.11
C THR A 267 8.00 -4.63 -30.35
N PRO A 268 7.26 -5.75 -30.27
CA PRO A 268 6.80 -6.48 -31.46
C PRO A 268 5.83 -5.68 -32.35
N GLU A 269 4.94 -4.87 -31.75
CA GLU A 269 3.92 -4.12 -32.50
C GLU A 269 4.50 -2.87 -33.18
N TYR A 270 5.31 -2.09 -32.44
CA TYR A 270 5.79 -0.78 -32.91
C TYR A 270 7.23 -0.81 -33.44
N ASN A 271 7.96 -1.89 -33.23
CA ASN A 271 9.38 -2.03 -33.59
C ASN A 271 10.27 -0.91 -33.01
N ILE A 272 9.92 -0.43 -31.80
CA ILE A 272 10.68 0.56 -31.04
C ILE A 272 11.37 -0.17 -29.87
N PRO A 273 12.72 -0.23 -29.86
CA PRO A 273 13.45 -0.83 -28.76
C PRO A 273 13.42 0.08 -27.53
N VAL A 274 13.25 -0.51 -26.33
CA VAL A 274 13.10 0.21 -25.07
C VAL A 274 14.11 -0.27 -24.04
N ASN A 275 14.82 0.66 -23.43
CA ASN A 275 15.70 0.42 -22.29
C ASN A 275 15.01 0.87 -20.99
N LEU A 276 14.77 -0.07 -20.07
CA LEU A 276 14.05 0.19 -18.81
C LEU A 276 15.03 0.29 -17.64
N ASN A 277 15.00 1.41 -16.94
CA ASN A 277 15.84 1.68 -15.77
C ASN A 277 15.00 2.00 -14.53
N ILE A 278 15.33 1.39 -13.39
CA ILE A 278 14.70 1.73 -12.11
C ILE A 278 15.46 2.88 -11.48
N VAL A 279 14.79 4.04 -11.33
CA VAL A 279 15.39 5.24 -10.75
C VAL A 279 14.47 5.83 -9.68
N GLN A 280 14.82 5.60 -8.41
CA GLN A 280 14.06 6.05 -7.24
C GLN A 280 14.55 7.40 -6.69
N GLY A 281 14.81 8.36 -7.55
CA GLY A 281 15.24 9.71 -7.15
C GLY A 281 16.30 10.29 -8.10
N GLY A 282 16.63 11.57 -7.91
CA GLY A 282 17.63 12.24 -8.72
C GLY A 282 17.24 12.57 -10.17
N VAL A 283 15.97 12.35 -10.54
CA VAL A 283 15.47 12.60 -11.91
C VAL A 283 15.66 14.06 -12.32
N VAL A 284 15.38 15.00 -11.42
CA VAL A 284 15.52 16.45 -11.68
C VAL A 284 16.98 16.83 -11.87
N GLU A 285 17.85 16.32 -11.02
CA GLU A 285 19.30 16.57 -11.07
C GLU A 285 19.92 15.98 -12.34
N ALA A 286 19.52 14.78 -12.71
CA ALA A 286 19.97 14.13 -13.94
C ALA A 286 19.49 14.89 -15.18
N ALA A 287 18.22 15.31 -15.23
CA ALA A 287 17.68 16.10 -16.33
C ALA A 287 18.40 17.44 -16.48
N LEU A 288 18.67 18.14 -15.37
CA LEU A 288 19.45 19.39 -15.39
C LEU A 288 20.89 19.19 -15.86
N ALA A 289 21.50 18.05 -15.51
CA ALA A 289 22.84 17.67 -15.98
C ALA A 289 22.86 17.19 -17.45
N GLY A 290 21.69 17.10 -18.11
CA GLY A 290 21.58 16.61 -19.48
C GLY A 290 21.75 15.08 -19.62
N LYS A 291 21.55 14.34 -18.53
CA LYS A 291 21.63 12.87 -18.43
C LYS A 291 20.27 12.27 -18.00
N GLY A 292 19.18 13.00 -18.21
CA GLY A 292 17.83 12.50 -17.96
C GLY A 292 17.39 11.50 -19.03
N PRO A 293 16.30 10.75 -18.77
CA PRO A 293 15.72 9.80 -19.71
C PRO A 293 14.99 10.49 -20.86
N ASP A 294 14.50 9.70 -21.81
CA ASP A 294 13.53 10.15 -22.82
C ASP A 294 12.13 10.21 -22.22
N VAL A 295 11.77 9.20 -21.43
CA VAL A 295 10.49 9.10 -20.73
C VAL A 295 10.71 8.73 -19.25
N ALA A 296 9.92 9.32 -18.37
CA ALA A 296 9.83 8.83 -16.99
C ALA A 296 8.39 8.42 -16.67
N LEU A 297 8.23 7.22 -16.11
CA LEU A 297 6.96 6.69 -15.62
C LEU A 297 6.83 6.84 -14.10
N PHE A 298 5.61 7.05 -13.64
CA PHE A 298 5.24 7.13 -12.22
C PHE A 298 5.93 8.27 -11.47
N LEU A 299 6.14 9.40 -12.13
CA LEU A 299 6.54 10.62 -11.45
C LEU A 299 5.35 11.24 -10.73
N GLY A 300 5.46 11.32 -9.42
CA GLY A 300 4.41 11.88 -8.56
C GLY A 300 4.72 13.28 -8.09
N GLY A 301 3.77 13.83 -7.36
CA GLY A 301 3.93 15.09 -6.68
C GLY A 301 3.99 16.28 -7.63
N GLU A 302 4.86 17.20 -7.26
CA GLU A 302 5.10 18.41 -8.06
C GLU A 302 6.24 18.25 -9.09
N PHE A 303 6.78 17.02 -9.26
CA PHE A 303 7.92 16.80 -10.17
C PHE A 303 7.59 17.16 -11.63
N PRO A 304 6.46 16.73 -12.24
CA PRO A 304 6.15 17.08 -13.62
C PRO A 304 6.09 18.59 -13.83
N VAL A 305 5.38 19.32 -12.95
CA VAL A 305 5.27 20.78 -13.05
C VAL A 305 6.60 21.50 -12.76
N ASN A 306 7.40 21.00 -11.82
CA ASN A 306 8.71 21.55 -11.53
C ASN A 306 9.71 21.36 -12.67
N LEU A 307 9.62 20.25 -13.40
CA LEU A 307 10.40 20.00 -14.62
C LEU A 307 9.93 20.91 -15.76
N ALA A 308 8.62 21.05 -15.95
CA ALA A 308 8.01 21.94 -16.94
C ALA A 308 8.41 23.42 -16.71
N ALA A 309 8.35 23.90 -15.49
CA ALA A 309 8.75 25.24 -15.13
C ALA A 309 10.23 25.55 -15.42
N ARG A 310 11.06 24.54 -15.57
CA ARG A 310 12.47 24.63 -15.97
C ARG A 310 12.70 24.37 -17.47
N GLY A 311 11.63 24.15 -18.24
CA GLY A 311 11.71 23.86 -19.66
C GLY A 311 12.38 22.53 -19.99
N LEU A 312 12.24 21.51 -19.12
CA LEU A 312 12.89 20.20 -19.26
C LEU A 312 11.98 19.12 -19.85
N THR A 313 10.69 19.41 -20.01
CA THR A 313 9.68 18.45 -20.46
C THR A 313 8.86 18.99 -21.62
N GLU A 314 8.29 18.09 -22.39
CA GLU A 314 7.43 18.39 -23.52
C GLU A 314 5.99 18.65 -23.08
N ASP A 315 5.32 19.58 -23.75
CA ASP A 315 3.88 19.80 -23.61
C ASP A 315 3.12 18.69 -24.35
N LEU A 316 2.36 17.88 -23.62
CA LEU A 316 1.64 16.75 -24.19
C LEU A 316 0.43 17.16 -25.05
N TYR A 317 -0.09 18.39 -24.92
CA TYR A 317 -1.18 18.86 -25.77
C TYR A 317 -0.76 19.01 -27.25
N GLN A 318 0.54 19.00 -27.55
CA GLN A 318 1.01 19.02 -28.95
C GLN A 318 0.81 17.67 -29.69
N PHE A 319 0.59 16.56 -28.97
CA PHE A 319 0.52 15.23 -29.58
C PHE A 319 -0.90 14.85 -29.99
N GLU A 320 -1.03 14.26 -31.16
CA GLU A 320 -2.31 13.78 -31.69
C GLU A 320 -2.89 12.64 -30.84
N GLY A 321 -4.17 12.73 -30.51
CA GLY A 321 -4.90 11.72 -29.73
C GLY A 321 -4.76 11.85 -28.20
N ILE A 322 -4.16 12.93 -27.68
CA ILE A 322 -4.07 13.17 -26.24
C ILE A 322 -5.46 13.24 -25.59
N GLU A 323 -6.44 13.86 -26.23
CA GLU A 323 -7.80 13.98 -25.71
C GLU A 323 -8.48 12.60 -25.57
N ASP A 324 -8.23 11.69 -26.50
CA ASP A 324 -8.76 10.33 -26.43
C ASP A 324 -8.19 9.57 -25.23
N VAL A 325 -6.90 9.73 -24.96
CA VAL A 325 -6.24 9.12 -23.79
C VAL A 325 -6.80 9.71 -22.49
N LEU A 326 -6.91 11.04 -22.39
CA LEU A 326 -7.45 11.73 -21.21
C LEU A 326 -8.92 11.39 -20.98
N SER A 327 -9.70 11.08 -22.02
CA SER A 327 -11.11 10.69 -21.89
C SER A 327 -11.33 9.40 -21.09
N ASN A 328 -10.32 8.55 -20.98
CA ASN A 328 -10.34 7.34 -20.17
C ASN A 328 -10.05 7.60 -18.68
N CYS A 329 -9.52 8.78 -18.34
CA CYS A 329 -9.25 9.21 -16.98
C CYS A 329 -10.44 9.96 -16.35
N GLN A 330 -10.38 10.22 -15.05
CA GLN A 330 -11.32 11.13 -14.40
C GLN A 330 -11.16 12.55 -15.00
N LYS A 331 -12.29 13.23 -15.16
CA LYS A 331 -12.36 14.51 -15.90
C LYS A 331 -11.32 15.57 -15.48
N ASN A 332 -10.88 15.57 -14.24
CA ASN A 332 -9.93 16.55 -13.70
C ASN A 332 -8.57 15.93 -13.32
N ALA A 333 -8.31 14.65 -13.62
CA ALA A 333 -7.09 13.95 -13.21
C ALA A 333 -5.80 14.62 -13.74
N HIS A 334 -5.89 15.31 -14.88
CA HIS A 334 -4.78 16.02 -15.51
C HIS A 334 -4.43 17.37 -14.85
N VAL A 335 -5.34 17.96 -14.05
CA VAL A 335 -5.16 19.30 -13.46
C VAL A 335 -3.88 19.43 -12.63
N MET A 336 -3.45 18.35 -11.96
CA MET A 336 -2.21 18.36 -11.18
C MET A 336 -0.93 18.35 -12.03
N TYR A 337 -1.05 18.15 -13.34
CA TYR A 337 0.06 18.11 -14.30
C TYR A 337 0.05 19.29 -15.27
N GLU A 338 -0.95 20.17 -15.15
CA GLU A 338 -1.05 21.38 -15.96
C GLU A 338 -0.18 22.50 -15.41
N TYR A 339 0.49 23.20 -16.31
CA TYR A 339 1.28 24.36 -15.98
C TYR A 339 1.30 25.34 -17.16
N ASN A 340 0.97 26.62 -16.88
CA ASN A 340 1.00 27.72 -17.85
C ASN A 340 0.30 27.38 -19.19
N GLY A 341 -0.82 26.65 -19.13
CA GLY A 341 -1.66 26.29 -20.28
C GLY A 341 -1.19 25.06 -21.06
N GLY A 342 -0.09 24.40 -20.67
CA GLY A 342 0.37 23.13 -21.21
C GLY A 342 0.15 21.96 -20.24
N LEU A 343 0.21 20.73 -20.73
CA LEU A 343 0.12 19.48 -20.00
C LEU A 343 1.48 18.76 -19.98
N TYR A 344 2.05 18.55 -18.81
CA TYR A 344 3.41 18.03 -18.66
C TYR A 344 3.50 16.69 -17.94
N GLY A 345 2.37 16.02 -17.80
CA GLY A 345 2.29 14.66 -17.28
C GLY A 345 0.99 13.99 -17.67
N LEU A 346 1.07 12.74 -18.12
CA LEU A 346 -0.09 11.92 -18.42
C LEU A 346 -0.45 11.09 -17.19
N PRO A 347 -1.66 11.20 -16.60
CA PRO A 347 -2.03 10.45 -15.41
C PRO A 347 -1.90 8.94 -15.60
N LEU A 348 -1.17 8.24 -14.71
CA LEU A 348 -1.02 6.78 -14.69
C LEU A 348 -1.72 6.16 -13.48
N GLN A 349 -1.49 6.72 -12.29
CA GLN A 349 -2.14 6.29 -11.05
C GLN A 349 -2.94 7.43 -10.46
N GLN A 350 -4.03 7.07 -9.78
CA GLN A 350 -4.84 8.01 -9.02
C GLN A 350 -5.41 7.33 -7.78
N SER A 351 -5.02 7.80 -6.60
CA SER A 351 -5.55 7.37 -5.30
C SER A 351 -6.21 8.53 -4.59
N PHE A 352 -7.24 8.24 -3.79
CA PHE A 352 -8.04 9.27 -3.12
C PHE A 352 -8.61 8.74 -1.81
N PRO A 353 -8.94 9.63 -0.86
CA PRO A 353 -9.44 9.24 0.44
C PRO A 353 -10.85 8.70 0.39
N VAL A 354 -11.10 7.69 1.23
CA VAL A 354 -12.42 7.19 1.59
C VAL A 354 -12.46 6.99 3.11
N MET A 355 -13.63 6.85 3.69
CA MET A 355 -13.81 6.57 5.10
C MET A 355 -13.99 5.07 5.31
N PHE A 356 -13.03 4.41 5.98
CA PHE A 356 -13.14 3.04 6.45
C PHE A 356 -13.78 2.99 7.83
N TYR A 357 -14.64 1.99 8.06
CA TYR A 357 -15.32 1.82 9.35
C TYR A 357 -15.51 0.36 9.73
N ARG A 358 -15.46 0.08 11.04
CA ARG A 358 -15.66 -1.25 11.65
C ARG A 358 -17.13 -1.44 11.98
N LYS A 359 -17.82 -2.28 11.20
CA LYS A 359 -19.26 -2.57 11.36
C LYS A 359 -19.56 -3.21 12.71
N ASP A 360 -18.75 -4.18 13.09
CA ASP A 360 -18.86 -4.91 14.34
C ASP A 360 -18.78 -3.97 15.55
N ILE A 361 -17.73 -3.16 15.62
CA ILE A 361 -17.47 -2.28 16.76
C ILE A 361 -18.51 -1.16 16.86
N LEU A 362 -18.85 -0.53 15.73
CA LEU A 362 -19.88 0.54 15.74
C LEU A 362 -21.24 -0.01 16.18
N SER A 363 -21.61 -1.21 15.76
CA SER A 363 -22.82 -1.90 16.20
C SER A 363 -22.79 -2.21 17.71
N GLU A 364 -21.65 -2.70 18.22
CA GLU A 364 -21.43 -3.04 19.62
C GLU A 364 -21.63 -1.82 20.57
N ILE A 365 -21.16 -0.65 20.15
CA ILE A 365 -21.30 0.60 20.92
C ILE A 365 -22.60 1.37 20.62
N GLY A 366 -23.51 0.78 19.83
CA GLY A 366 -24.81 1.35 19.51
C GLY A 366 -24.79 2.46 18.44
N CYS A 367 -23.72 2.57 17.66
CA CYS A 367 -23.59 3.49 16.54
C CYS A 367 -23.98 2.77 15.25
N THR A 368 -25.28 2.67 14.94
CA THR A 368 -25.78 1.96 13.76
C THR A 368 -25.72 2.80 12.48
N ASP A 369 -25.79 4.13 12.61
CA ASP A 369 -25.75 5.05 11.50
C ASP A 369 -24.29 5.44 11.19
N ILE A 370 -23.86 5.13 9.97
CA ILE A 370 -22.52 5.51 9.51
C ILE A 370 -22.51 7.01 9.20
N PRO A 371 -21.55 7.79 9.74
CA PRO A 371 -21.54 9.23 9.58
C PRO A 371 -21.30 9.66 8.13
N GLU A 372 -22.29 10.27 7.50
CA GLU A 372 -22.17 10.84 6.14
C GLU A 372 -21.55 12.24 6.13
N THR A 373 -21.55 12.93 7.26
CA THR A 373 -21.08 14.32 7.39
C THR A 373 -20.06 14.46 8.50
N TRP A 374 -19.26 15.53 8.46
CA TRP A 374 -18.35 15.88 9.57
C TRP A 374 -19.09 16.06 10.90
N LYS A 375 -20.30 16.65 10.83
CA LYS A 375 -21.14 16.77 12.02
C LYS A 375 -21.53 15.38 12.54
N GLY A 376 -21.96 14.47 11.68
CA GLY A 376 -22.29 13.09 12.06
C GLY A 376 -21.09 12.37 12.70
N LEU A 377 -19.88 12.56 12.15
CA LEU A 377 -18.65 12.03 12.76
C LEU A 377 -18.40 12.62 14.16
N ILE A 378 -18.57 13.92 14.34
CA ILE A 378 -18.43 14.57 15.64
C ILE A 378 -19.50 14.05 16.63
N ASP A 379 -20.73 13.88 16.18
CA ASP A 379 -21.84 13.38 17.01
C ASP A 379 -21.60 11.90 17.45
N THR A 380 -20.80 11.14 16.70
CA THR A 380 -20.39 9.75 17.06
C THR A 380 -19.26 9.72 18.11
N LEU A 381 -18.42 10.75 18.19
CA LEU A 381 -17.24 10.77 19.07
C LEU A 381 -17.54 10.50 20.56
N PRO A 382 -18.62 11.03 21.17
CA PRO A 382 -18.91 10.74 22.59
C PRO A 382 -19.11 9.24 22.87
N ALA A 383 -19.70 8.49 21.94
CA ALA A 383 -19.87 7.05 22.08
C ALA A 383 -18.52 6.34 21.95
N LEU A 384 -17.68 6.75 21.00
CA LEU A 384 -16.32 6.22 20.84
C LEU A 384 -15.46 6.51 22.08
N GLN A 385 -15.40 7.78 22.51
CA GLN A 385 -14.53 8.21 23.61
C GLN A 385 -14.93 7.62 24.96
N ARG A 386 -16.22 7.37 25.18
CA ARG A 386 -16.71 6.66 26.38
C ARG A 386 -16.14 5.25 26.46
N ASN A 387 -15.87 4.63 25.32
CA ASN A 387 -15.30 3.29 25.20
C ASN A 387 -13.78 3.32 24.92
N TYR A 388 -13.10 4.44 25.19
CA TYR A 388 -11.67 4.65 24.96
C TYR A 388 -11.25 4.44 23.51
N MET A 389 -12.16 4.70 22.59
CA MET A 389 -11.95 4.66 21.15
C MET A 389 -11.88 6.06 20.58
N GLY A 390 -11.36 6.18 19.35
CA GLY A 390 -11.31 7.42 18.61
C GLY A 390 -11.59 7.23 17.13
N ALA A 391 -11.34 8.29 16.36
CA ALA A 391 -11.36 8.25 14.92
C ALA A 391 -10.07 8.84 14.37
N GLY A 392 -9.64 8.37 13.21
CA GLY A 392 -8.39 8.78 12.58
C GLY A 392 -8.60 9.72 11.40
N LEU A 393 -7.94 10.88 11.45
CA LEU A 393 -7.92 11.87 10.37
C LEU A 393 -6.50 12.00 9.81
N VAL A 394 -6.39 12.36 8.53
CA VAL A 394 -5.10 12.59 7.88
C VAL A 394 -4.61 14.01 8.11
N LEU A 395 -3.38 14.14 8.61
CA LEU A 395 -2.64 15.40 8.63
C LEU A 395 -1.66 15.44 7.46
N PRO A 396 -1.52 16.60 6.79
CA PRO A 396 -0.56 16.73 5.70
C PRO A 396 0.88 16.62 6.20
N THR A 397 1.73 16.02 5.38
CA THR A 397 3.17 16.00 5.60
C THR A 397 3.78 17.35 5.19
N SER A 398 4.54 17.98 6.06
CA SER A 398 4.99 19.36 5.88
C SER A 398 5.93 19.62 4.69
N ASN A 399 6.38 18.59 4.00
CA ASN A 399 7.33 18.67 2.89
C ASN A 399 6.75 18.29 1.53
N ILE A 400 5.45 18.00 1.46
CA ILE A 400 4.75 17.53 0.26
C ILE A 400 3.76 18.61 -0.19
N SER A 401 3.52 18.72 -1.50
CA SER A 401 2.52 19.62 -2.07
C SER A 401 1.09 19.20 -1.66
N PRO A 402 0.16 20.14 -1.45
CA PRO A 402 -1.24 19.82 -1.16
C PRO A 402 -1.92 18.97 -2.21
N SER A 403 -1.50 19.09 -3.46
CA SER A 403 -2.02 18.34 -4.60
C SER A 403 -1.52 16.91 -4.70
N THR A 404 -0.54 16.52 -3.90
CA THR A 404 0.11 15.20 -3.97
C THR A 404 -0.13 14.36 -2.73
N GLU A 405 -0.80 14.92 -1.75
CA GLU A 405 -1.19 14.22 -0.53
C GLU A 405 -2.72 14.28 -0.42
N ALA A 406 -3.35 13.17 -0.79
CA ALA A 406 -4.80 13.05 -0.71
C ALA A 406 -5.27 12.92 0.74
N GLY A 407 -6.50 13.32 0.97
CA GLY A 407 -7.22 13.01 2.20
C GLY A 407 -6.92 13.88 3.40
N HIS A 408 -6.00 14.85 3.34
CA HIS A 408 -5.83 15.71 4.52
C HIS A 408 -7.07 16.59 4.75
N THR A 409 -7.52 16.60 6.00
CA THR A 409 -8.85 17.11 6.37
C THR A 409 -9.09 18.58 5.99
N PHE A 410 -8.06 19.43 6.03
CA PHE A 410 -8.20 20.84 5.62
C PHE A 410 -8.53 20.98 4.12
N ALA A 411 -7.89 20.16 3.25
CA ALA A 411 -8.21 20.18 1.83
C ALA A 411 -9.65 19.72 1.58
N LEU A 412 -10.08 18.64 2.26
CA LEU A 412 -11.47 18.17 2.16
C LEU A 412 -12.45 19.29 2.52
N LEU A 413 -12.27 19.94 3.67
CA LEU A 413 -13.15 21.03 4.13
C LEU A 413 -13.17 22.22 3.18
N MET A 414 -12.03 22.60 2.60
CA MET A 414 -11.92 23.66 1.59
C MET A 414 -12.73 23.33 0.34
N LEU A 415 -12.46 22.16 -0.27
CA LEU A 415 -13.08 21.73 -1.53
C LEU A 415 -14.58 21.50 -1.37
N GLN A 416 -15.01 20.90 -0.26
CA GLN A 416 -16.42 20.68 0.08
C GLN A 416 -17.19 22.00 0.30
N SER A 417 -16.51 23.05 0.80
CA SER A 417 -17.06 24.39 0.92
C SER A 417 -17.16 25.13 -0.42
N GLY A 418 -16.77 24.50 -1.53
CA GLY A 418 -16.79 25.07 -2.87
C GLY A 418 -15.62 26.00 -3.17
N LEU A 419 -14.56 25.96 -2.36
CA LEU A 419 -13.37 26.79 -2.52
C LEU A 419 -12.27 26.05 -3.28
N ASN A 420 -11.42 26.82 -3.96
CA ASN A 420 -10.16 26.37 -4.51
C ASN A 420 -9.02 26.87 -3.61
N TYR A 421 -7.86 26.20 -3.64
CA TYR A 421 -6.67 26.63 -2.89
C TYR A 421 -6.10 27.94 -3.40
N TYR A 422 -6.16 28.15 -4.72
CA TYR A 422 -5.59 29.30 -5.41
C TYR A 422 -6.69 30.12 -6.11
N ASN A 423 -6.39 31.41 -6.36
CA ASN A 423 -7.18 32.24 -7.24
C ASN A 423 -7.05 31.74 -8.70
N TYR A 424 -7.87 32.28 -9.59
CA TYR A 424 -7.92 31.85 -11.00
C TYR A 424 -6.57 31.96 -11.70
N ASP A 425 -5.80 33.03 -11.43
CA ASP A 425 -4.52 33.30 -12.08
C ASP A 425 -3.34 32.57 -11.42
N MET A 426 -3.57 31.72 -10.42
CA MET A 426 -2.54 30.99 -9.67
C MET A 426 -1.46 31.92 -9.05
N THR A 427 -1.83 33.17 -8.71
CA THR A 427 -0.92 34.16 -8.15
C THR A 427 -1.00 34.29 -6.64
N SER A 428 -2.06 33.78 -6.04
CA SER A 428 -2.29 33.82 -4.58
C SER A 428 -3.18 32.69 -4.11
N THR A 429 -3.09 32.38 -2.82
CA THR A 429 -4.00 31.48 -2.14
C THR A 429 -5.28 32.18 -1.72
N THR A 430 -6.35 31.38 -1.50
CA THR A 430 -7.69 31.87 -1.13
C THR A 430 -7.97 31.78 0.38
N PHE A 431 -6.96 31.54 1.21
CA PHE A 431 -7.12 31.24 2.64
C PHE A 431 -7.62 32.43 3.50
N PHE A 432 -7.68 33.62 2.91
CA PHE A 432 -8.27 34.80 3.54
C PHE A 432 -9.80 34.87 3.42
N ILE A 433 -10.41 34.03 2.56
CA ILE A 433 -11.85 33.99 2.36
C ILE A 433 -12.52 33.44 3.63
N PHE A 434 -13.66 34.03 4.03
CA PHE A 434 -14.37 33.68 5.27
C PHE A 434 -14.60 32.17 5.41
N LYS A 435 -15.12 31.51 4.36
CA LYS A 435 -15.33 30.04 4.36
C LYS A 435 -14.02 29.25 4.50
N ALA A 436 -12.90 29.74 3.99
CA ALA A 436 -11.59 29.10 4.15
C ALA A 436 -11.10 29.19 5.61
N VAL A 437 -11.28 30.36 6.23
CA VAL A 437 -11.00 30.53 7.66
C VAL A 437 -11.86 29.61 8.51
N GLN A 438 -13.15 29.48 8.21
CA GLN A 438 -14.05 28.53 8.91
C GLN A 438 -13.60 27.07 8.71
N ALA A 439 -13.17 26.69 7.51
CA ALA A 439 -12.61 25.36 7.25
C ALA A 439 -11.35 25.10 8.08
N PHE A 440 -10.49 26.08 8.21
CA PHE A 440 -9.30 26.00 9.05
C PHE A 440 -9.63 25.91 10.55
N GLU A 441 -10.57 26.72 11.03
CA GLU A 441 -11.07 26.65 12.40
C GLU A 441 -11.67 25.26 12.70
N THR A 442 -12.50 24.73 11.81
CA THR A 442 -13.09 23.39 11.95
C THR A 442 -12.00 22.33 12.01
N TRP A 443 -10.99 22.41 11.13
CA TRP A 443 -9.88 21.48 11.14
C TRP A 443 -9.07 21.50 12.45
N THR A 444 -8.74 22.68 12.95
CA THR A 444 -8.01 22.81 14.23
C THR A 444 -8.84 22.38 15.42
N ASP A 445 -10.17 22.55 15.37
CA ASP A 445 -11.11 22.12 16.40
C ASP A 445 -11.14 20.60 16.58
N PHE A 446 -10.95 19.83 15.52
CA PHE A 446 -10.82 18.36 15.65
C PHE A 446 -9.74 17.98 16.67
N TYR A 447 -8.63 18.69 16.70
CA TYR A 447 -7.51 18.40 17.60
C TYR A 447 -7.59 19.13 18.93
N SER A 448 -7.95 20.39 18.92
CA SER A 448 -8.00 21.20 20.14
C SER A 448 -9.22 20.90 21.01
N LYS A 449 -10.40 20.73 20.42
CA LYS A 449 -11.68 20.50 21.13
C LYS A 449 -12.04 19.02 21.18
N TYR A 450 -12.00 18.32 20.06
CA TYR A 450 -12.48 16.94 19.94
C TYR A 450 -11.40 15.88 20.22
N LYS A 451 -10.15 16.29 20.45
CA LYS A 451 -9.04 15.44 20.93
C LYS A 451 -8.61 14.34 19.96
N PHE A 452 -8.68 14.59 18.66
CA PHE A 452 -8.06 13.71 17.69
C PHE A 452 -6.53 13.67 17.91
N GLU A 453 -5.92 12.52 17.70
CA GLU A 453 -4.46 12.37 17.77
C GLU A 453 -3.80 12.91 16.49
N GLN A 454 -2.70 13.67 16.64
CA GLN A 454 -1.93 14.20 15.51
C GLN A 454 -1.06 13.12 14.84
N THR A 455 -0.70 12.08 15.59
CA THR A 455 0.17 11.00 15.11
C THR A 455 -0.39 9.67 15.60
N TYR A 456 -0.71 8.79 14.69
CA TYR A 456 -1.19 7.44 14.98
C TYR A 456 -0.87 6.52 13.81
N ASP A 457 -0.79 5.22 14.05
CA ASP A 457 -0.74 4.21 12.99
C ASP A 457 -2.17 3.75 12.64
N ALA A 458 -2.65 4.16 11.47
CA ALA A 458 -4.02 3.88 11.02
C ALA A 458 -4.30 2.38 10.93
N PHE A 459 -3.33 1.60 10.41
CA PHE A 459 -3.51 0.18 10.23
C PHE A 459 -3.64 -0.55 11.56
N SER A 460 -2.72 -0.32 12.49
CA SER A 460 -2.76 -0.95 13.81
C SER A 460 -4.00 -0.55 14.62
N ARG A 461 -4.35 0.77 14.60
CA ARG A 461 -5.52 1.28 15.34
C ARG A 461 -6.85 0.80 14.77
N PHE A 462 -6.96 0.69 13.46
CA PHE A 462 -8.17 0.17 12.81
C PHE A 462 -8.30 -1.34 13.02
N ARG A 463 -7.19 -2.07 12.88
CA ARG A 463 -7.12 -3.51 13.08
C ARG A 463 -7.51 -3.93 14.50
N ASP A 464 -6.93 -3.28 15.52
CA ASP A 464 -7.24 -3.57 16.94
C ASP A 464 -8.59 -2.96 17.39
N GLY A 465 -9.21 -2.12 16.57
CA GLY A 465 -10.52 -1.53 16.80
C GLY A 465 -10.51 -0.31 17.71
N THR A 466 -9.34 0.20 18.13
CA THR A 466 -9.27 1.44 18.92
C THR A 466 -9.63 2.69 18.11
N TYR A 467 -9.47 2.61 16.76
CA TYR A 467 -9.99 3.61 15.84
C TYR A 467 -10.91 2.93 14.82
N PRO A 468 -12.19 2.71 15.17
CA PRO A 468 -13.14 2.02 14.29
C PRO A 468 -13.58 2.86 13.09
N ILE A 469 -13.18 4.12 13.00
CA ILE A 469 -13.37 5.00 11.85
C ILE A 469 -12.03 5.64 11.52
N VAL A 470 -11.56 5.47 10.27
CA VAL A 470 -10.36 6.13 9.75
C VAL A 470 -10.58 6.62 8.32
N ILE A 471 -10.02 7.79 7.99
CA ILE A 471 -9.96 8.27 6.61
C ILE A 471 -8.59 7.90 6.07
N GLN A 472 -8.55 7.16 4.98
CA GLN A 472 -7.34 6.69 4.30
C GLN A 472 -7.60 6.59 2.80
N ASP A 473 -6.54 6.51 2.00
CA ASP A 473 -6.66 6.22 0.57
C ASP A 473 -7.38 4.89 0.34
N TYR A 474 -8.16 4.79 -0.73
CA TYR A 474 -8.92 3.57 -1.00
C TYR A 474 -8.03 2.34 -1.17
N THR A 475 -6.74 2.51 -1.54
CA THR A 475 -5.74 1.44 -1.57
C THR A 475 -5.39 0.86 -0.19
N PHE A 476 -5.75 1.53 0.90
CA PHE A 476 -5.68 0.99 2.27
C PHE A 476 -6.48 -0.32 2.42
N TYR A 477 -7.51 -0.50 1.57
CA TYR A 477 -8.23 -1.75 1.40
C TYR A 477 -7.28 -2.93 1.16
N ASN A 478 -6.30 -2.76 0.26
CA ASN A 478 -5.35 -3.81 -0.10
C ASN A 478 -4.53 -4.25 1.12
N LYS A 479 -4.06 -3.28 1.91
CA LYS A 479 -3.32 -3.54 3.15
C LYS A 479 -4.17 -4.27 4.19
N LEU A 480 -5.44 -3.88 4.36
CA LEU A 480 -6.35 -4.55 5.28
C LEU A 480 -6.63 -6.00 4.85
N LYS A 481 -6.92 -6.22 3.57
CA LYS A 481 -7.19 -7.58 3.04
C LYS A 481 -5.99 -8.52 3.18
N ALA A 482 -4.80 -8.03 2.91
CA ALA A 482 -3.60 -8.85 2.95
C ALA A 482 -3.06 -9.06 4.39
N ALA A 483 -3.03 -7.99 5.20
CA ALA A 483 -2.30 -7.99 6.47
C ALA A 483 -3.20 -8.07 7.72
N ALA A 484 -4.54 -8.01 7.59
CA ALA A 484 -5.49 -8.14 8.68
C ALA A 484 -6.64 -9.11 8.35
N PRO A 485 -6.34 -10.38 8.00
CA PRO A 485 -7.36 -11.35 7.61
C PRO A 485 -8.38 -11.64 8.70
N GLU A 486 -8.02 -11.49 9.96
CA GLU A 486 -8.86 -11.72 11.14
C GLU A 486 -10.04 -10.73 11.25
N ILE A 487 -9.95 -9.57 10.60
CA ILE A 487 -11.06 -8.61 10.56
C ILE A 487 -11.80 -8.60 9.21
N ASN A 488 -11.53 -9.55 8.33
CA ASN A 488 -12.25 -9.66 7.06
C ASN A 488 -13.75 -9.81 7.27
N GLY A 489 -14.54 -9.01 6.53
CA GLY A 489 -16.00 -9.00 6.67
C GLY A 489 -16.54 -8.14 7.82
N LEU A 490 -15.70 -7.75 8.80
CA LEU A 490 -16.08 -6.94 9.95
C LEU A 490 -16.01 -5.42 9.67
N TRP A 491 -15.50 -5.01 8.54
CA TRP A 491 -15.35 -3.60 8.15
C TRP A 491 -15.90 -3.35 6.75
N ASP A 492 -16.04 -2.08 6.44
CA ASP A 492 -16.43 -1.61 5.12
C ASP A 492 -15.87 -0.21 4.90
N PHE A 493 -16.11 0.37 3.74
CA PHE A 493 -15.75 1.76 3.45
C PHE A 493 -16.86 2.48 2.68
N THR A 494 -16.84 3.80 2.75
CA THR A 494 -17.77 4.71 2.06
C THR A 494 -17.06 6.01 1.72
N MET A 495 -17.75 6.93 1.06
CA MET A 495 -17.23 8.27 0.79
C MET A 495 -16.75 8.97 2.07
N VAL A 496 -15.80 9.90 1.94
CA VAL A 496 -15.37 10.76 3.06
C VAL A 496 -16.56 11.51 3.65
N PRO A 497 -16.54 11.87 4.95
CA PRO A 497 -17.58 12.72 5.52
C PRO A 497 -17.73 14.02 4.74
N GLY A 498 -18.96 14.39 4.42
CA GLY A 498 -19.25 15.57 3.62
C GLY A 498 -19.54 16.81 4.46
N THR A 499 -19.51 17.96 3.79
CA THR A 499 -19.96 19.25 4.32
C THR A 499 -21.34 19.59 3.75
N VAL A 500 -22.27 19.93 4.62
CA VAL A 500 -23.60 20.42 4.19
C VAL A 500 -23.44 21.83 3.65
N ARG A 501 -23.88 22.05 2.41
CA ARG A 501 -23.84 23.34 1.72
C ARG A 501 -25.07 24.20 2.06
N ASP A 502 -25.00 25.48 1.67
CA ASP A 502 -26.08 26.44 1.92
C ASP A 502 -27.43 26.05 1.26
N ASP A 503 -27.39 25.25 0.19
CA ASP A 503 -28.56 24.70 -0.52
C ASP A 503 -29.10 23.40 0.09
N GLY A 504 -28.47 22.90 1.17
CA GLY A 504 -28.84 21.67 1.85
C GLY A 504 -28.24 20.40 1.23
N THR A 505 -27.50 20.48 0.13
CA THR A 505 -26.76 19.33 -0.45
C THR A 505 -25.53 19.00 0.37
N VAL A 506 -25.14 17.73 0.39
CA VAL A 506 -23.91 17.29 1.03
C VAL A 506 -22.84 17.13 -0.04
N SER A 507 -21.71 17.78 0.15
CA SER A 507 -20.53 17.65 -0.73
C SER A 507 -19.51 16.74 -0.11
N HIS A 508 -19.15 15.69 -0.82
CA HIS A 508 -18.07 14.74 -0.48
C HIS A 508 -16.79 15.02 -1.29
N ALA A 509 -16.62 16.24 -1.77
CA ALA A 509 -15.46 16.61 -2.58
C ALA A 509 -14.15 16.29 -1.86
N ALA A 510 -13.21 15.70 -2.60
CA ALA A 510 -11.87 15.34 -2.13
C ALA A 510 -10.86 15.57 -3.25
N ASN A 511 -9.60 15.82 -2.91
CA ASN A 511 -8.52 15.75 -3.88
C ASN A 511 -7.97 14.33 -3.97
N SER A 512 -7.36 14.01 -5.10
CA SER A 512 -6.58 12.79 -5.26
C SER A 512 -5.08 13.06 -5.12
N SER A 513 -4.32 11.99 -5.03
CA SER A 513 -2.89 11.93 -5.29
C SER A 513 -2.64 11.00 -6.47
N GLY A 514 -1.55 11.20 -7.19
CA GLY A 514 -1.28 10.36 -8.35
C GLY A 514 0.15 10.47 -8.86
N THR A 515 0.44 9.62 -9.83
CA THR A 515 1.69 9.65 -10.59
C THR A 515 1.39 9.67 -12.08
N GLY A 516 2.30 10.24 -12.85
CA GLY A 516 2.13 10.39 -14.29
C GLY A 516 3.36 9.99 -15.09
N ALA A 517 3.16 9.88 -16.42
CA ALA A 517 4.23 9.73 -17.39
C ALA A 517 4.64 11.10 -17.95
N VAL A 518 5.94 11.30 -18.12
CA VAL A 518 6.53 12.56 -18.60
C VAL A 518 7.47 12.30 -19.75
N ILE A 519 7.42 13.12 -20.81
CA ILE A 519 8.38 13.13 -21.93
C ILE A 519 9.38 14.27 -21.70
N PHE A 520 10.67 13.99 -21.77
CA PHE A 520 11.72 14.99 -21.63
C PHE A 520 12.02 15.67 -22.97
N ASN A 521 12.36 16.96 -22.96
CA ASN A 521 12.57 17.77 -24.16
C ASN A 521 13.83 17.41 -24.95
N LYS A 522 14.71 16.59 -24.38
CA LYS A 522 15.96 16.12 -25.03
C LYS A 522 15.79 14.78 -25.74
N VAL A 523 14.62 14.20 -25.73
CA VAL A 523 14.31 12.97 -26.46
C VAL A 523 14.63 13.16 -27.96
N LYS A 524 15.29 12.16 -28.55
CA LYS A 524 15.66 12.20 -29.97
C LYS A 524 14.43 12.06 -30.88
N ASN A 525 13.54 11.15 -30.53
CA ASN A 525 12.29 10.92 -31.27
C ASN A 525 11.08 11.11 -30.34
N LYS A 526 10.41 12.25 -30.47
CA LYS A 526 9.23 12.59 -29.64
C LYS A 526 8.03 11.72 -29.96
N ASP A 527 7.91 11.26 -31.20
CA ASP A 527 6.79 10.43 -31.64
C ASP A 527 6.89 9.02 -31.04
N ASP A 528 8.09 8.45 -30.93
CA ASP A 528 8.33 7.16 -30.27
C ASP A 528 8.03 7.25 -28.76
N ALA A 529 8.48 8.33 -28.12
CA ALA A 529 8.19 8.57 -26.70
C ALA A 529 6.68 8.74 -26.46
N TRP A 530 6.00 9.48 -27.32
CA TRP A 530 4.54 9.63 -27.27
C TRP A 530 3.84 8.29 -27.51
N GLN A 531 4.25 7.54 -28.52
CA GLN A 531 3.67 6.22 -28.81
C GLN A 531 3.80 5.28 -27.62
N PHE A 532 4.95 5.32 -26.92
CA PHE A 532 5.18 4.51 -25.73
C PHE A 532 4.24 4.88 -24.57
N ILE A 533 4.12 6.16 -24.20
CA ILE A 533 3.24 6.53 -23.08
C ILE A 533 1.76 6.38 -23.43
N LYS A 534 1.38 6.59 -24.69
CA LYS A 534 0.03 6.36 -25.21
C LYS A 534 -0.34 4.88 -25.12
N TRP A 535 0.56 3.98 -25.58
CA TRP A 535 0.42 2.53 -25.45
C TRP A 535 0.29 2.11 -24.00
N PHE A 536 1.22 2.54 -23.13
CA PHE A 536 1.21 2.17 -21.73
C PHE A 536 -0.06 2.64 -21.00
N SER A 537 -0.62 3.78 -21.38
CA SER A 537 -1.85 4.35 -20.80
C SER A 537 -3.13 3.74 -21.36
N SER A 538 -3.06 2.87 -22.38
CA SER A 538 -4.23 2.23 -22.98
C SER A 538 -4.95 1.34 -21.96
N THR A 539 -6.25 1.16 -22.15
CA THR A 539 -7.06 0.38 -21.20
C THR A 539 -6.58 -1.08 -21.12
N GLU A 540 -6.25 -1.69 -22.25
CA GLU A 540 -5.78 -3.08 -22.31
C GLU A 540 -4.47 -3.29 -21.56
N ILE A 541 -3.51 -2.40 -21.77
CA ILE A 541 -2.19 -2.50 -21.12
C ILE A 541 -2.29 -2.20 -19.63
N GLN A 542 -3.11 -1.23 -19.23
CA GLN A 542 -3.34 -0.94 -17.81
C GLN A 542 -4.04 -2.11 -17.07
N ILE A 543 -4.94 -2.84 -17.73
CA ILE A 543 -5.52 -4.09 -17.21
C ILE A 543 -4.45 -5.18 -17.13
N GLY A 544 -3.70 -5.38 -18.21
CA GLY A 544 -2.60 -6.37 -18.27
C GLY A 544 -1.59 -6.15 -17.15
N TYR A 545 -1.12 -4.91 -16.99
CA TYR A 545 -0.20 -4.53 -15.92
C TYR A 545 -0.80 -4.77 -14.53
N GLY A 546 -2.04 -4.33 -14.29
CA GLY A 546 -2.72 -4.52 -13.01
C GLY A 546 -2.86 -6.00 -12.64
N ASN A 547 -3.22 -6.85 -13.60
CA ASN A 547 -3.34 -8.28 -13.40
C ASN A 547 -1.98 -8.95 -13.14
N LEU A 548 -0.93 -8.55 -13.87
CA LEU A 548 0.42 -9.06 -13.66
C LEU A 548 0.93 -8.74 -12.24
N ILE A 549 0.83 -7.50 -11.80
CA ILE A 549 1.33 -7.12 -10.47
C ILE A 549 0.46 -7.70 -9.33
N GLU A 550 -0.86 -7.81 -9.51
CA GLU A 550 -1.70 -8.49 -8.52
C GLU A 550 -1.41 -10.01 -8.50
N GLY A 551 -1.09 -10.61 -9.64
CA GLY A 551 -0.63 -12.00 -9.72
C GLY A 551 0.71 -12.25 -9.03
N LEU A 552 1.64 -11.30 -9.11
CA LEU A 552 2.98 -11.38 -8.50
C LEU A 552 2.97 -11.06 -7.00
N LEU A 553 2.26 -10.01 -6.59
CA LEU A 553 2.30 -9.44 -5.24
C LEU A 553 1.03 -9.71 -4.42
N GLY A 554 0.08 -10.45 -4.99
CA GLY A 554 -1.23 -10.66 -4.38
C GLY A 554 -2.01 -9.36 -4.25
N THR A 555 -3.01 -9.34 -3.35
CA THR A 555 -3.88 -8.17 -3.13
C THR A 555 -3.10 -6.89 -2.76
N MET A 556 -1.91 -7.02 -2.15
CA MET A 556 -1.05 -5.86 -1.85
C MET A 556 -0.61 -5.11 -3.10
N GLY A 557 -0.41 -5.83 -4.20
CA GLY A 557 0.00 -5.26 -5.49
C GLY A 557 -1.15 -4.74 -6.34
N ARG A 558 -2.40 -4.79 -5.87
CA ARG A 558 -3.55 -4.33 -6.64
C ARG A 558 -3.37 -2.89 -7.08
N TYR A 559 -3.41 -2.68 -8.37
CA TYR A 559 -3.09 -1.43 -9.04
C TYR A 559 -4.25 -0.41 -8.92
N ASP A 560 -3.89 0.87 -8.86
CA ASP A 560 -4.77 2.03 -8.76
C ASP A 560 -4.67 2.92 -10.03
N PRO A 561 -5.07 2.42 -11.21
CA PRO A 561 -4.93 3.16 -12.46
C PRO A 561 -5.74 4.45 -12.47
N ALA A 562 -5.21 5.51 -13.07
CA ALA A 562 -5.98 6.71 -13.40
C ALA A 562 -7.01 6.45 -14.51
N ASN A 563 -6.82 5.38 -15.30
CA ASN A 563 -7.75 4.92 -16.32
C ASN A 563 -8.95 4.23 -15.68
N VAL A 564 -10.12 4.90 -15.71
CA VAL A 564 -11.37 4.42 -15.10
C VAL A 564 -11.89 3.15 -15.75
N GLN A 565 -11.66 2.97 -17.05
CA GLN A 565 -12.11 1.78 -17.77
C GLN A 565 -11.27 0.55 -17.39
N ALA A 566 -9.98 0.76 -17.16
CA ALA A 566 -9.10 -0.28 -16.64
C ALA A 566 -9.48 -0.63 -15.19
N LEU A 567 -9.65 0.35 -14.31
CA LEU A 567 -10.03 0.13 -12.91
C LEU A 567 -11.27 -0.76 -12.78
N LYS A 568 -12.30 -0.53 -13.61
CA LYS A 568 -13.55 -1.32 -13.61
C LYS A 568 -13.37 -2.79 -13.96
N GLN A 569 -12.23 -3.16 -14.56
CA GLN A 569 -11.94 -4.53 -14.98
C GLN A 569 -10.91 -5.22 -14.08
N LEU A 570 -10.39 -4.54 -13.06
CA LEU A 570 -9.55 -5.14 -12.03
C LEU A 570 -10.39 -5.88 -10.99
N SER A 571 -9.72 -6.60 -10.08
CA SER A 571 -10.32 -7.57 -9.13
C SER A 571 -11.13 -6.93 -7.99
N TRP A 572 -11.97 -5.95 -8.29
CA TRP A 572 -12.90 -5.35 -7.33
C TRP A 572 -14.29 -6.01 -7.43
N SER A 573 -14.95 -6.25 -6.30
CA SER A 573 -16.35 -6.67 -6.33
C SER A 573 -17.25 -5.52 -6.82
N PRO A 574 -18.43 -5.81 -7.39
CA PRO A 574 -19.35 -4.75 -7.85
C PRO A 574 -19.69 -3.72 -6.76
N SER A 575 -19.94 -4.18 -5.53
CA SER A 575 -20.25 -3.29 -4.40
C SER A 575 -19.08 -2.40 -3.99
N GLU A 576 -17.84 -2.91 -4.04
CA GLU A 576 -16.64 -2.12 -3.76
C GLU A 576 -16.41 -1.11 -4.87
N MET A 577 -16.58 -1.52 -6.13
CA MET A 577 -16.45 -0.65 -7.30
C MET A 577 -17.45 0.51 -7.25
N ASP A 578 -18.71 0.27 -6.90
CA ASP A 578 -19.73 1.31 -6.77
C ASP A 578 -19.32 2.39 -5.74
N LYS A 579 -18.73 1.97 -4.62
CA LYS A 579 -18.25 2.89 -3.57
C LYS A 579 -17.03 3.69 -4.03
N ILE A 580 -16.07 3.04 -4.71
CA ILE A 580 -14.90 3.69 -5.29
C ILE A 580 -15.35 4.73 -6.31
N LEU A 581 -16.22 4.37 -7.25
CA LEU A 581 -16.75 5.28 -8.26
C LEU A 581 -17.59 6.39 -7.66
N GLY A 582 -18.31 6.13 -6.57
CA GLY A 582 -19.03 7.14 -5.82
C GLY A 582 -18.13 8.29 -5.38
N GLN A 583 -17.03 7.98 -4.69
CA GLN A 583 -16.03 8.99 -4.29
C GLN A 583 -15.28 9.57 -5.50
N TRP A 584 -14.97 8.76 -6.49
CA TRP A 584 -14.26 9.20 -7.71
C TRP A 584 -15.00 10.33 -8.45
N ASN A 585 -16.31 10.24 -8.52
CA ASN A 585 -17.15 11.28 -9.16
C ASN A 585 -17.16 12.61 -8.40
N GLU A 586 -16.82 12.60 -7.11
CA GLU A 586 -16.76 13.80 -6.24
C GLU A 586 -15.35 14.42 -6.21
N LEU A 587 -14.37 13.90 -6.96
CA LEU A 587 -13.01 14.41 -6.93
C LEU A 587 -12.93 15.82 -7.52
N LYS A 588 -12.14 16.65 -6.85
CA LYS A 588 -11.72 17.99 -7.26
C LYS A 588 -10.23 18.15 -7.00
N GLU A 589 -9.49 18.30 -8.08
CA GLU A 589 -8.05 18.37 -7.95
C GLU A 589 -7.56 19.77 -7.53
N ILE A 590 -6.44 19.78 -6.81
CA ILE A 590 -5.74 20.99 -6.44
C ILE A 590 -4.61 21.18 -7.46
N PRO A 591 -4.59 22.28 -8.23
CA PRO A 591 -3.51 22.52 -9.19
C PRO A 591 -2.14 22.56 -8.53
N VAL A 592 -1.13 22.10 -9.24
CA VAL A 592 0.27 22.21 -8.82
C VAL A 592 0.90 23.48 -9.37
N MET A 593 1.70 24.14 -8.54
CA MET A 593 2.55 25.27 -8.96
C MET A 593 3.96 25.11 -8.36
N PRO A 594 4.97 25.76 -8.90
CA PRO A 594 6.36 25.63 -8.40
C PRO A 594 6.60 26.01 -6.92
N ALA A 595 5.61 26.60 -6.27
CA ALA A 595 5.63 26.97 -4.84
C ALA A 595 4.73 26.10 -3.97
N SER A 596 4.10 25.05 -4.50
CA SER A 596 3.07 24.27 -3.79
C SER A 596 3.57 23.65 -2.47
N TYR A 597 4.81 23.18 -2.41
CA TYR A 597 5.38 22.65 -1.16
C TYR A 597 5.46 23.70 -0.03
N VAL A 598 5.62 24.99 -0.38
CA VAL A 598 5.62 26.10 0.59
C VAL A 598 4.24 26.27 1.21
N VAL A 599 3.19 26.05 0.42
CA VAL A 599 1.80 26.16 0.87
C VAL A 599 1.53 25.14 1.98
N THR A 600 1.83 23.86 1.75
CA THR A 600 1.64 22.80 2.76
C THR A 600 2.47 23.05 4.02
N ARG A 601 3.73 23.41 3.87
CA ARG A 601 4.61 23.73 5.00
C ARG A 601 4.04 24.83 5.88
N ASN A 602 3.51 25.89 5.27
CA ASN A 602 2.94 26.99 6.02
C ASN A 602 1.56 26.67 6.61
N ILE A 603 0.72 25.89 5.91
CA ILE A 603 -0.53 25.34 6.48
C ILE A 603 -0.22 24.53 7.75
N MET A 604 0.79 23.67 7.73
CA MET A 604 1.21 22.90 8.91
C MET A 604 1.81 23.76 10.01
N THR A 605 2.48 24.86 9.65
CA THR A 605 2.96 25.85 10.63
C THR A 605 1.78 26.56 11.29
N ALA A 606 0.77 26.97 10.51
CA ALA A 606 -0.46 27.55 11.04
C ALA A 606 -1.18 26.57 11.97
N PHE A 607 -1.34 25.32 11.54
CA PHE A 607 -1.95 24.27 12.34
C PHE A 607 -1.24 24.10 13.70
N ARG A 608 0.09 23.90 13.68
CA ARG A 608 0.87 23.73 14.91
C ARG A 608 0.81 24.95 15.83
N THR A 609 0.75 26.13 15.26
CA THR A 609 0.60 27.37 16.02
C THR A 609 -0.76 27.46 16.69
N ALA A 610 -1.83 27.17 15.95
CA ALA A 610 -3.18 27.19 16.51
C ALA A 610 -3.41 26.06 17.54
N VAL A 611 -3.03 24.81 17.22
CA VAL A 611 -3.34 23.64 18.05
C VAL A 611 -2.36 23.49 19.21
N ASN A 612 -1.05 23.57 18.97
CA ASN A 612 -0.04 23.26 20.00
C ASN A 612 0.34 24.48 20.85
N LYS A 613 0.27 25.70 20.27
CA LYS A 613 0.53 26.94 21.02
C LYS A 613 -0.74 27.62 21.51
N HIS A 614 -1.92 27.09 21.13
CA HIS A 614 -3.23 27.64 21.51
C HIS A 614 -3.49 29.08 21.04
N GLU A 615 -2.88 29.46 19.92
CA GLU A 615 -3.14 30.75 19.30
C GLU A 615 -4.47 30.76 18.52
N ASN A 616 -5.02 31.93 18.26
CA ASN A 616 -6.27 32.06 17.53
C ASN A 616 -6.13 31.52 16.10
N PRO A 617 -6.92 30.50 15.67
CA PRO A 617 -6.77 29.89 14.35
C PRO A 617 -6.95 30.88 13.20
N ARG A 618 -7.91 31.80 13.31
CA ARG A 618 -8.19 32.81 12.29
C ARG A 618 -6.99 33.74 12.09
N ASP A 619 -6.44 34.26 13.16
CA ASP A 619 -5.30 35.18 13.09
C ASP A 619 -4.07 34.47 12.53
N THR A 620 -3.88 33.21 12.92
CA THR A 620 -2.78 32.37 12.47
C THR A 620 -2.81 32.11 10.97
N ILE A 621 -3.97 31.70 10.42
CA ILE A 621 -4.06 31.40 8.98
C ILE A 621 -4.00 32.69 8.15
N MET A 622 -4.56 33.79 8.63
CA MET A 622 -4.51 35.09 7.97
C MET A 622 -3.09 35.64 7.89
N TRP A 623 -2.32 35.48 8.95
CA TRP A 623 -0.91 35.90 8.96
C TRP A 623 -0.06 35.05 8.01
N LEU A 624 -0.17 33.71 8.08
CA LEU A 624 0.60 32.82 7.23
C LEU A 624 0.19 32.88 5.75
N ASN A 625 -1.08 33.23 5.45
CA ASN A 625 -1.50 33.47 4.08
C ASN A 625 -0.69 34.60 3.40
N ARG A 626 -0.28 35.62 4.13
CA ARG A 626 0.60 36.69 3.58
C ARG A 626 1.99 36.17 3.24
N ASP A 627 2.56 35.34 4.11
CA ASP A 627 3.89 34.76 3.90
C ASP A 627 3.86 33.78 2.70
N ILE A 628 2.80 32.98 2.58
CA ILE A 628 2.58 32.09 1.43
C ILE A 628 2.54 32.90 0.14
N ASN A 629 1.73 33.97 0.08
CA ASN A 629 1.57 34.75 -1.14
C ASN A 629 2.85 35.51 -1.51
N ALA A 630 3.61 36.02 -0.54
CA ALA A 630 4.91 36.61 -0.78
C ALA A 630 5.91 35.60 -1.39
N GLU A 631 5.88 34.36 -0.92
CA GLU A 631 6.75 33.31 -1.48
C GLU A 631 6.29 32.85 -2.87
N ILE A 632 4.98 32.80 -3.14
CA ILE A 632 4.44 32.54 -4.47
C ILE A 632 4.96 33.61 -5.45
N THR A 633 4.80 34.90 -5.12
CA THR A 633 5.30 36.01 -5.95
C THR A 633 6.80 35.85 -6.23
N ARG A 634 7.60 35.65 -5.19
CA ARG A 634 9.06 35.47 -5.33
C ARG A 634 9.43 34.29 -6.25
N LYS A 635 8.69 33.17 -6.19
CA LYS A 635 8.94 32.01 -7.06
C LYS A 635 8.55 32.29 -8.51
N ARG A 636 7.45 33.01 -8.72
CA ARG A 636 7.01 33.42 -10.07
C ARG A 636 8.03 34.35 -10.72
N GLU A 637 8.50 35.38 -10.00
CA GLU A 637 9.58 36.28 -10.45
C GLU A 637 10.86 35.51 -10.82
N ASN A 638 11.29 34.55 -9.98
CA ASN A 638 12.48 33.72 -10.24
C ASN A 638 12.35 32.83 -11.49
N LEU A 639 11.14 32.53 -11.91
CA LEU A 639 10.84 31.73 -13.11
C LEU A 639 10.47 32.61 -14.32
N GLY A 640 10.47 33.94 -14.18
CA GLY A 640 10.14 34.87 -15.26
C GLY A 640 8.68 34.83 -15.69
N LEU A 641 7.76 34.56 -14.75
CA LEU A 641 6.32 34.43 -14.99
C LEU A 641 5.52 35.73 -14.75
N ASP A 642 6.16 36.80 -14.34
CA ASP A 642 5.55 38.11 -14.08
C ASP A 642 5.99 39.15 -15.09
#